data_029bbc6e2cab4d99a7b4485b91129960
#
_entry.id   029bbc6e2cab4d99a7b4485b91129960
#
_cell.length_a   1.000
_cell.length_b   1.000
_cell.length_c   1.000
_cell.angle_alpha   90.00
_cell.angle_beta   90.00
_cell.angle_gamma   90.00
#
_symmetry.space_group_name_H-M   'P 1'
#
loop_
_entity.id
_entity.type
_entity.pdbx_description
1 polymer ?
#
loop_
_entity_poly.entity_id
_entity_poly.type
_entity_poly.pdbx_seq_one_letter_code
_entity_poly.pdbx_strand_id
1 'polypeptide(L)'
;MSSDTENAFDAAVPLSQRAMMGARGAPRYLDDLNPAQREAVEALDGPVLMLAGAGTGKTKALTTRIAHLLNTGRARPNEILAVTFTNKAAREMKERVGRHLGEAVEGMPWMGTFHSISVKLLRRHAELVDLKSNFTILDTDDQIRLMKQLIVASNIDEKRWPARMLAGIIDGWKNRALTPDKIPVADANAFDRRGAELYAQYQTRLRELNAVDFGDLLLHVVTIFQAHADILKRYQEWFRYILVDEYQDTNVAQYLWLRLLAGGHKNICCVGDDDQSIYGWRGAEVGNILKFEKDFPGAKIIRLEQNYRSTPHILGAAGGVIAANKGRLGKELWTEAEDGEKVRLIGHWDGEEEARWIGEEIEAMQRGTRGMAPASLNAMAILVRASHQMRAFEDRFLTIGLPYKVIGGPRFYERMEIRDAMAYFRLAVSQDDDLAFERIVNTPKRGLGDKAVQTIQRAARTNGVSLVEGARLAAQGELIKGKGGAALGQLVADLDRWHGQLRAEADTHVELAEMILDESGYTTMWQNDKTPEAPGRLENLKELVKALENFDNLQGFLEHVALIMDNESDDADEKVSIMTLHAAKGLEFPIVFLPGWEDGLFPSQRSMDESGLKGLEEERRLAYVGITRAEELCTISFAANRRVYGQWQSQLPSRFIDELPEAHVDVLTPPGLYGGGYGAAGMSAAASPAAEYGRSTLQDRVGRADVYNSPGWRRLQDRSQQRPMRQPTEQRGMTIDLEAVSAFSEGDRVFHQKFGYGDVMGIEGDKLAISFDKAGEKNVVARFVVPAAEADDVPF
;
A
#
# COMPACT_ATOMS: atom_id res chain seq x y z
N MET A 1 -51.33 37.30 34.05
CA MET A 1 -51.78 35.88 34.02
C MET A 1 -52.39 35.66 32.66
N SER A 2 -51.53 35.26 31.68
CA SER A 2 -51.88 34.54 30.45
C SER A 2 -50.72 34.65 29.49
N SER A 3 -49.80 33.73 29.55
CA SER A 3 -48.77 33.52 28.53
C SER A 3 -48.07 32.16 28.60
N ASP A 4 -48.50 31.24 29.48
CA ASP A 4 -47.81 29.95 29.67
C ASP A 4 -48.55 28.73 29.12
N THR A 5 -49.64 28.93 28.35
CA THR A 5 -50.44 27.80 27.82
C THR A 5 -50.17 27.44 26.36
N GLU A 6 -49.40 28.21 25.60
CA GLU A 6 -49.14 27.90 24.16
C GLU A 6 -47.95 26.95 23.94
N ASN A 7 -47.03 26.80 24.92
CA ASN A 7 -45.84 25.96 24.75
C ASN A 7 -46.02 24.48 25.07
N ALA A 8 -47.16 24.08 25.66
CA ALA A 8 -47.41 22.67 26.04
C ALA A 8 -48.06 21.84 24.90
N PHE A 9 -48.63 22.48 23.89
CA PHE A 9 -49.24 21.77 22.75
C PHE A 9 -48.25 21.39 21.67
N ASP A 10 -47.12 22.07 21.55
CA ASP A 10 -46.11 21.80 20.54
C ASP A 10 -45.27 20.54 20.80
N ALA A 11 -45.29 20.04 22.04
CA ALA A 11 -44.54 18.82 22.43
C ALA A 11 -45.23 17.50 22.03
N ALA A 12 -46.47 17.57 21.58
CA ALA A 12 -47.31 16.39 21.29
C ALA A 12 -47.45 16.06 19.78
N VAL A 13 -46.81 16.84 18.91
CA VAL A 13 -46.88 16.60 17.46
C VAL A 13 -45.84 15.53 17.09
N PRO A 14 -46.27 14.40 16.48
CA PRO A 14 -45.32 13.38 16.02
C PRO A 14 -44.27 13.97 15.08
N LEU A 15 -43.00 13.52 15.20
CA LEU A 15 -41.86 13.95 14.36
C LEU A 15 -42.19 13.93 12.85
N SER A 16 -43.04 13.04 12.40
CA SER A 16 -43.53 12.98 11.02
C SER A 16 -44.41 14.17 10.60
N GLN A 17 -45.17 14.77 11.55
CA GLN A 17 -45.95 15.98 11.32
C GLN A 17 -45.10 17.27 11.48
N ARG A 18 -44.12 17.29 12.39
CA ARG A 18 -43.14 18.38 12.45
C ARG A 18 -42.34 18.51 11.15
N ALA A 19 -41.94 17.41 10.53
CA ALA A 19 -41.30 17.40 9.21
C ALA A 19 -42.22 17.97 8.09
N MET A 20 -43.53 17.80 8.22
CA MET A 20 -44.53 18.41 7.28
C MET A 20 -44.81 19.90 7.57
N MET A 21 -44.69 20.38 8.79
CA MET A 21 -44.89 21.75 9.18
C MET A 21 -43.70 22.68 8.96
N GLY A 22 -42.47 22.12 8.91
CA GLY A 22 -41.21 22.87 8.64
C GLY A 22 -40.99 23.25 7.17
N ALA A 23 -41.83 22.83 6.25
CA ALA A 23 -41.63 23.00 4.81
C ALA A 23 -42.15 24.34 4.24
N ARG A 24 -41.66 25.48 4.74
CA ARG A 24 -41.92 26.82 4.12
C ARG A 24 -40.64 27.64 3.84
N GLY A 25 -39.47 27.06 3.87
CA GLY A 25 -38.23 27.63 3.35
C GLY A 25 -37.34 26.51 2.82
N ALA A 26 -36.48 26.78 1.82
CA ALA A 26 -35.50 25.79 1.38
C ALA A 26 -34.70 25.34 2.60
N PRO A 27 -34.46 24.02 2.79
CA PRO A 27 -33.71 23.53 3.95
C PRO A 27 -32.32 24.16 3.96
N ARG A 28 -31.89 24.75 5.07
CA ARG A 28 -30.61 25.48 5.17
C ARG A 28 -29.39 24.68 4.70
N TYR A 29 -29.42 23.36 4.78
CA TYR A 29 -28.33 22.49 4.30
C TYR A 29 -28.16 22.49 2.77
N LEU A 30 -29.12 23.02 2.00
CA LEU A 30 -29.01 23.18 0.54
C LEU A 30 -28.32 24.50 0.16
N ASP A 31 -28.31 25.49 1.07
CA ASP A 31 -27.76 26.82 0.78
C ASP A 31 -26.23 26.80 0.66
N ASP A 32 -25.57 25.85 1.33
CA ASP A 32 -24.12 25.69 1.32
C ASP A 32 -23.61 24.83 0.14
N LEU A 33 -24.48 24.44 -0.80
CA LEU A 33 -24.11 23.61 -1.94
C LEU A 33 -23.91 24.46 -3.19
N ASN A 34 -22.87 24.16 -3.95
CA ASN A 34 -22.74 24.70 -5.29
C ASN A 34 -23.83 24.13 -6.24
N PRO A 35 -24.04 24.72 -7.42
CA PRO A 35 -25.11 24.26 -8.34
C PRO A 35 -25.04 22.77 -8.70
N ALA A 36 -23.83 22.22 -8.97
CA ALA A 36 -23.65 20.81 -9.30
C ALA A 36 -23.90 19.88 -8.10
N GLN A 37 -23.44 20.26 -6.92
CA GLN A 37 -23.72 19.53 -5.68
C GLN A 37 -25.23 19.55 -5.38
N ARG A 38 -25.89 20.70 -5.55
CA ARG A 38 -27.33 20.84 -5.34
C ARG A 38 -28.13 19.99 -6.33
N GLU A 39 -27.76 20.04 -7.61
CA GLU A 39 -28.35 19.16 -8.63
C GLU A 39 -28.22 17.68 -8.25
N ALA A 40 -27.04 17.26 -7.76
CA ALA A 40 -26.78 15.92 -7.32
C ALA A 40 -27.62 15.52 -6.08
N VAL A 41 -27.86 16.43 -5.16
CA VAL A 41 -28.69 16.19 -3.97
C VAL A 41 -30.17 16.11 -4.32
N GLU A 42 -30.65 16.94 -5.22
CA GLU A 42 -32.07 17.03 -5.62
C GLU A 42 -32.48 15.96 -6.65
N ALA A 43 -31.54 15.36 -7.39
CA ALA A 43 -31.82 14.27 -8.34
C ALA A 43 -32.14 12.95 -7.63
N LEU A 44 -33.28 12.81 -6.98
CA LEU A 44 -33.61 11.72 -6.07
C LEU A 44 -33.95 10.41 -6.78
N ASP A 45 -34.64 10.44 -7.89
CA ASP A 45 -35.16 9.25 -8.56
C ASP A 45 -34.23 8.81 -9.70
N GLY A 46 -34.12 7.50 -9.88
CA GLY A 46 -33.27 6.88 -10.91
C GLY A 46 -31.78 6.77 -10.57
N PRO A 47 -30.98 6.23 -11.50
CA PRO A 47 -29.56 6.06 -11.29
C PRO A 47 -28.81 7.38 -11.46
N VAL A 48 -27.92 7.69 -10.53
CA VAL A 48 -27.08 8.89 -10.51
C VAL A 48 -25.65 8.50 -10.31
N LEU A 49 -24.75 9.01 -11.14
CA LEU A 49 -23.31 8.97 -10.93
C LEU A 49 -22.81 10.39 -10.65
N MET A 50 -22.32 10.62 -9.45
CA MET A 50 -21.54 11.81 -9.12
C MET A 50 -20.09 11.53 -9.46
N LEU A 51 -19.63 12.05 -10.58
CA LEU A 51 -18.23 12.00 -10.96
C LEU A 51 -17.51 13.17 -10.30
N ALA A 52 -16.85 12.91 -9.18
CA ALA A 52 -16.42 13.95 -8.27
C ALA A 52 -14.89 13.87 -8.05
N GLY A 53 -14.16 14.90 -8.48
CA GLY A 53 -12.72 14.98 -8.31
C GLY A 53 -12.24 15.11 -6.87
N ALA A 54 -10.92 15.17 -6.68
CA ALA A 54 -10.33 15.44 -5.38
C ALA A 54 -10.81 16.78 -4.83
N GLY A 55 -11.13 16.87 -3.54
CA GLY A 55 -11.49 18.14 -2.88
C GLY A 55 -12.81 18.79 -3.32
N THR A 56 -13.68 18.11 -4.10
CA THR A 56 -14.93 18.68 -4.62
C THR A 56 -16.14 18.50 -3.70
N GLY A 57 -15.93 18.02 -2.47
CA GLY A 57 -17.00 17.81 -1.51
C GLY A 57 -17.87 16.57 -1.77
N LYS A 58 -17.29 15.48 -2.32
CA LYS A 58 -17.97 14.18 -2.53
C LYS A 58 -18.83 13.73 -1.36
N THR A 59 -18.22 13.60 -0.21
CA THR A 59 -18.88 13.15 1.01
C THR A 59 -19.94 14.14 1.51
N LYS A 60 -19.71 15.46 1.32
CA LYS A 60 -20.71 16.50 1.62
C LYS A 60 -21.96 16.31 0.77
N ALA A 61 -21.80 16.17 -0.54
CA ALA A 61 -22.93 15.96 -1.45
C ALA A 61 -23.69 14.66 -1.11
N LEU A 62 -22.98 13.55 -0.86
CA LEU A 62 -23.59 12.26 -0.54
C LEU A 62 -24.34 12.30 0.80
N THR A 63 -23.76 12.84 1.85
CA THR A 63 -24.40 12.95 3.18
C THR A 63 -25.58 13.91 3.18
N THR A 64 -25.49 15.02 2.44
CA THR A 64 -26.59 15.96 2.27
C THR A 64 -27.73 15.33 1.47
N ARG A 65 -27.44 14.50 0.45
CA ARG A 65 -28.46 13.73 -0.28
C ARG A 65 -29.20 12.75 0.64
N ILE A 66 -28.49 12.04 1.53
CA ILE A 66 -29.14 11.18 2.53
C ILE A 66 -30.06 11.99 3.42
N ALA A 67 -29.60 13.11 3.95
CA ALA A 67 -30.41 13.99 4.78
C ALA A 67 -31.64 14.54 4.01
N HIS A 68 -31.48 14.85 2.73
CA HIS A 68 -32.57 15.33 1.86
C HIS A 68 -33.62 14.24 1.61
N LEU A 69 -33.21 12.99 1.39
CA LEU A 69 -34.16 11.85 1.25
C LEU A 69 -35.00 11.66 2.53
N LEU A 70 -34.38 11.80 3.70
CA LEU A 70 -35.04 11.65 4.98
C LEU A 70 -35.99 12.85 5.26
N ASN A 71 -35.51 14.08 5.09
CA ASN A 71 -36.32 15.29 5.34
C ASN A 71 -37.50 15.46 4.39
N THR A 72 -37.36 14.99 3.14
CA THR A 72 -38.44 15.02 2.16
C THR A 72 -39.45 13.86 2.31
N GLY A 73 -39.16 12.92 3.27
CA GLY A 73 -40.02 11.76 3.52
C GLY A 73 -40.02 10.73 2.37
N ARG A 74 -39.04 10.80 1.45
CA ARG A 74 -38.91 9.86 0.35
C ARG A 74 -38.52 8.46 0.82
N ALA A 75 -37.76 8.35 1.91
CA ALA A 75 -37.37 7.09 2.54
C ALA A 75 -37.29 7.23 4.05
N ARG A 76 -37.48 6.10 4.73
CA ARG A 76 -37.20 5.95 6.16
C ARG A 76 -35.71 5.59 6.37
N PRO A 77 -35.11 5.82 7.56
CA PRO A 77 -33.72 5.48 7.85
C PRO A 77 -33.35 4.03 7.53
N ASN A 78 -34.27 3.09 7.73
CA ASN A 78 -34.07 1.66 7.48
C ASN A 78 -34.29 1.25 6.02
N GLU A 79 -34.78 2.13 5.16
CA GLU A 79 -35.02 1.91 3.71
C GLU A 79 -33.83 2.42 2.87
N ILE A 80 -32.83 3.04 3.49
CA ILE A 80 -31.63 3.56 2.83
C ILE A 80 -30.47 2.61 3.09
N LEU A 81 -29.86 2.10 2.00
CA LEU A 81 -28.61 1.37 2.03
C LEU A 81 -27.48 2.34 1.65
N ALA A 82 -26.54 2.59 2.57
CA ALA A 82 -25.39 3.44 2.33
C ALA A 82 -24.09 2.67 2.60
N VAL A 83 -23.26 2.51 1.58
CA VAL A 83 -22.04 1.71 1.68
C VAL A 83 -20.79 2.52 1.36
N THR A 84 -19.73 2.24 2.11
CA THR A 84 -18.40 2.81 1.95
C THR A 84 -17.34 1.75 2.19
N PHE A 85 -16.04 2.09 2.03
CA PHE A 85 -14.93 1.12 2.11
C PHE A 85 -14.39 0.90 3.52
N THR A 86 -14.44 1.91 4.40
CA THR A 86 -13.85 1.84 5.73
C THR A 86 -14.86 2.11 6.83
N ASN A 87 -14.67 1.48 7.99
CA ASN A 87 -15.51 1.73 9.17
C ASN A 87 -15.41 3.18 9.67
N LYS A 88 -14.24 3.82 9.47
CA LYS A 88 -14.04 5.24 9.80
C LYS A 88 -14.94 6.12 8.91
N ALA A 89 -14.91 5.90 7.59
CA ALA A 89 -15.75 6.64 6.65
C ALA A 89 -17.26 6.42 6.92
N ALA A 90 -17.67 5.19 7.26
CA ALA A 90 -19.05 4.90 7.63
C ALA A 90 -19.49 5.65 8.89
N ARG A 91 -18.62 5.75 9.90
CA ARG A 91 -18.87 6.51 11.13
C ARG A 91 -19.00 8.00 10.84
N GLU A 92 -18.04 8.56 10.11
CA GLU A 92 -18.03 9.96 9.72
C GLU A 92 -19.25 10.34 8.88
N MET A 93 -19.64 9.49 7.94
CA MET A 93 -20.85 9.67 7.14
C MET A 93 -22.09 9.75 8.04
N LYS A 94 -22.20 8.85 9.03
CA LYS A 94 -23.30 8.82 9.99
C LYS A 94 -23.35 10.08 10.84
N GLU A 95 -22.22 10.56 11.33
CA GLU A 95 -22.10 11.79 12.11
C GLU A 95 -22.49 13.03 11.29
N ARG A 96 -22.06 13.10 10.02
CA ARG A 96 -22.39 14.20 9.12
C ARG A 96 -23.88 14.24 8.78
N VAL A 97 -24.50 13.08 8.51
CA VAL A 97 -25.95 13.00 8.32
C VAL A 97 -26.71 13.47 9.56
N GLY A 98 -26.27 13.04 10.76
CA GLY A 98 -26.83 13.53 12.03
C GLY A 98 -26.78 15.03 12.20
N ARG A 99 -25.64 15.64 11.86
CA ARG A 99 -25.49 17.12 11.91
C ARG A 99 -26.46 17.84 10.96
N HIS A 100 -26.70 17.30 9.77
CA HIS A 100 -27.66 17.91 8.82
C HIS A 100 -29.11 17.79 9.28
N LEU A 101 -29.44 16.77 10.07
CA LEU A 101 -30.78 16.54 10.60
C LEU A 101 -31.01 17.22 11.96
N GLY A 102 -29.94 17.73 12.59
CA GLY A 102 -30.03 18.36 13.92
C GLY A 102 -30.20 17.36 15.07
N GLU A 103 -30.13 16.06 14.82
CA GLU A 103 -30.31 14.97 15.79
C GLU A 103 -29.30 13.86 15.53
N ALA A 104 -28.96 13.10 16.58
CA ALA A 104 -28.22 11.84 16.39
C ALA A 104 -29.07 10.89 15.57
N VAL A 105 -28.54 10.42 14.42
CA VAL A 105 -29.25 9.48 13.55
C VAL A 105 -29.22 8.10 14.20
N GLU A 106 -30.16 7.88 15.10
CA GLU A 106 -30.49 6.53 15.54
C GLU A 106 -31.33 5.85 14.45
N GLY A 107 -31.00 4.59 14.11
CA GLY A 107 -31.85 3.77 13.25
C GLY A 107 -31.47 3.68 11.78
N MET A 108 -30.22 3.99 11.38
CA MET A 108 -29.72 3.63 10.04
C MET A 108 -28.90 2.31 10.10
N PRO A 109 -29.56 1.13 10.19
CA PRO A 109 -28.88 -0.15 10.36
C PRO A 109 -28.09 -0.59 9.13
N TRP A 110 -28.39 -0.01 7.98
CA TRP A 110 -27.83 -0.34 6.66
C TRP A 110 -26.82 0.68 6.16
N MET A 111 -26.24 1.45 7.06
CA MET A 111 -25.06 2.28 6.78
C MET A 111 -23.81 1.61 7.34
N GLY A 112 -22.84 1.32 6.47
CA GLY A 112 -21.64 0.60 6.86
C GLY A 112 -20.71 0.28 5.69
N THR A 113 -19.75 -0.63 5.94
CA THR A 113 -18.92 -1.17 4.85
C THR A 113 -19.64 -2.31 4.12
N PHE A 114 -19.24 -2.60 2.87
CA PHE A 114 -19.76 -3.74 2.12
C PHE A 114 -19.74 -5.03 2.97
N HIS A 115 -18.62 -5.32 3.63
CA HIS A 115 -18.48 -6.51 4.46
C HIS A 115 -19.41 -6.50 5.69
N SER A 116 -19.51 -5.37 6.40
CA SER A 116 -20.37 -5.30 7.59
C SER A 116 -21.87 -5.47 7.27
N ILE A 117 -22.29 -4.95 6.11
CA ILE A 117 -23.67 -5.14 5.62
C ILE A 117 -23.85 -6.59 5.16
N SER A 118 -22.88 -7.16 4.43
CA SER A 118 -22.93 -8.56 3.98
C SER A 118 -23.00 -9.55 5.15
N VAL A 119 -22.28 -9.30 6.25
CA VAL A 119 -22.43 -10.10 7.49
C VAL A 119 -23.87 -10.10 7.99
N LYS A 120 -24.51 -8.93 8.03
CA LYS A 120 -25.91 -8.83 8.51
C LYS A 120 -26.88 -9.58 7.59
N LEU A 121 -26.69 -9.49 6.28
CA LEU A 121 -27.50 -10.19 5.28
C LEU A 121 -27.24 -11.70 5.35
N LEU A 122 -25.98 -12.11 5.39
CA LEU A 122 -25.62 -13.53 5.42
C LEU A 122 -26.09 -14.21 6.71
N ARG A 123 -26.01 -13.55 7.87
CA ARG A 123 -26.54 -14.12 9.14
C ARG A 123 -28.04 -14.39 9.10
N ARG A 124 -28.80 -13.58 8.33
CA ARG A 124 -30.26 -13.77 8.18
C ARG A 124 -30.61 -14.92 7.25
N HIS A 125 -29.72 -15.30 6.35
CA HIS A 125 -29.97 -16.28 5.28
C HIS A 125 -28.86 -17.34 5.21
N ALA A 126 -28.15 -17.57 6.31
CA ALA A 126 -27.01 -18.47 6.37
C ALA A 126 -27.33 -19.90 5.91
N GLU A 127 -28.55 -20.36 6.23
CA GLU A 127 -29.04 -21.69 5.91
C GLU A 127 -29.08 -21.99 4.40
N LEU A 128 -29.22 -20.93 3.57
CA LEU A 128 -29.28 -21.06 2.12
C LEU A 128 -27.92 -21.38 1.47
N VAL A 129 -26.86 -21.28 2.25
CA VAL A 129 -25.48 -21.60 1.82
C VAL A 129 -24.83 -22.63 2.76
N ASP A 130 -25.66 -23.43 3.41
CA ASP A 130 -25.26 -24.50 4.32
C ASP A 130 -24.44 -24.00 5.54
N LEU A 131 -24.76 -22.82 6.06
CA LEU A 131 -24.17 -22.24 7.26
C LEU A 131 -25.21 -22.04 8.33
N LYS A 132 -24.78 -22.00 9.59
CA LYS A 132 -25.62 -21.54 10.72
C LYS A 132 -25.43 -20.03 10.90
N SER A 133 -26.44 -19.36 11.42
CA SER A 133 -26.43 -17.89 11.61
C SER A 133 -25.30 -17.39 12.55
N ASN A 134 -24.75 -18.25 13.39
CA ASN A 134 -23.66 -17.97 14.31
C ASN A 134 -22.27 -18.34 13.74
N PHE A 135 -22.11 -18.38 12.43
CA PHE A 135 -20.84 -18.69 11.80
C PHE A 135 -19.69 -17.79 12.27
N THR A 136 -18.49 -18.36 12.29
CA THR A 136 -17.24 -17.67 12.62
C THR A 136 -16.65 -17.03 11.35
N ILE A 137 -16.11 -15.82 11.47
CA ILE A 137 -15.37 -15.15 10.41
C ILE A 137 -13.89 -15.38 10.69
N LEU A 138 -13.21 -16.11 9.80
CA LEU A 138 -11.79 -16.41 9.92
C LEU A 138 -10.96 -15.17 9.57
N ASP A 139 -9.90 -14.94 10.33
CA ASP A 139 -8.86 -14.00 9.95
C ASP A 139 -7.89 -14.63 8.92
N THR A 140 -6.94 -13.82 8.45
CA THR A 140 -5.98 -14.24 7.41
C THR A 140 -5.08 -15.38 7.91
N ASP A 141 -4.70 -15.41 9.19
CA ASP A 141 -3.81 -16.44 9.73
C ASP A 141 -4.53 -17.78 9.85
N ASP A 142 -5.79 -17.76 10.30
CA ASP A 142 -6.63 -18.95 10.35
C ASP A 142 -6.92 -19.50 8.95
N GLN A 143 -7.19 -18.61 7.99
CA GLN A 143 -7.37 -18.96 6.58
C GLN A 143 -6.13 -19.68 6.03
N ILE A 144 -4.94 -19.09 6.21
CA ILE A 144 -3.68 -19.67 5.74
C ILE A 144 -3.40 -21.01 6.42
N ARG A 145 -3.68 -21.11 7.73
CA ARG A 145 -3.51 -22.38 8.50
C ARG A 145 -4.39 -23.48 7.93
N LEU A 146 -5.65 -23.18 7.62
CA LEU A 146 -6.57 -24.14 7.03
C LEU A 146 -6.14 -24.58 5.64
N MET A 147 -5.72 -23.62 4.79
CA MET A 147 -5.19 -23.92 3.45
C MET A 147 -3.90 -24.77 3.50
N LYS A 148 -3.02 -24.52 4.47
CA LYS A 148 -1.84 -25.34 4.70
C LYS A 148 -2.20 -26.79 5.03
N GLN A 149 -3.21 -27.03 5.86
CA GLN A 149 -3.71 -28.38 6.16
C GLN A 149 -4.20 -29.07 4.89
N LEU A 150 -4.92 -28.38 4.00
CA LEU A 150 -5.40 -28.91 2.75
C LEU A 150 -4.26 -29.26 1.78
N ILE A 151 -3.26 -28.40 1.65
CA ILE A 151 -2.07 -28.62 0.82
C ILE A 151 -1.32 -29.88 1.27
N VAL A 152 -1.10 -30.02 2.58
CA VAL A 152 -0.43 -31.19 3.16
C VAL A 152 -1.26 -32.46 2.93
N ALA A 153 -2.57 -32.42 3.20
CA ALA A 153 -3.49 -33.54 2.98
C ALA A 153 -3.56 -33.96 1.51
N SER A 154 -3.34 -33.04 0.59
CA SER A 154 -3.32 -33.28 -0.85
C SER A 154 -1.96 -33.72 -1.38
N ASN A 155 -0.96 -33.96 -0.54
CA ASN A 155 0.42 -34.33 -0.89
C ASN A 155 1.10 -33.34 -1.86
N ILE A 156 0.83 -32.05 -1.70
CA ILE A 156 1.45 -30.99 -2.49
C ILE A 156 2.66 -30.45 -1.72
N ASP A 157 3.75 -30.20 -2.42
CA ASP A 157 4.95 -29.60 -1.82
C ASP A 157 4.70 -28.14 -1.42
N GLU A 158 4.54 -27.89 -0.12
CA GLU A 158 4.29 -26.55 0.45
C GLU A 158 5.45 -25.56 0.15
N LYS A 159 6.68 -26.05 -0.03
CA LYS A 159 7.83 -25.18 -0.37
C LYS A 159 7.70 -24.59 -1.77
N ARG A 160 7.18 -25.38 -2.70
CA ARG A 160 6.94 -24.95 -4.08
C ARG A 160 5.61 -24.20 -4.22
N TRP A 161 4.59 -24.64 -3.49
CA TRP A 161 3.22 -24.15 -3.57
C TRP A 161 2.73 -23.68 -2.19
N PRO A 162 3.16 -22.50 -1.72
CA PRO A 162 2.83 -22.02 -0.39
C PRO A 162 1.34 -21.74 -0.19
N ALA A 163 0.83 -21.98 1.03
CA ALA A 163 -0.56 -21.73 1.39
C ALA A 163 -1.01 -20.29 1.15
N ARG A 164 -0.12 -19.33 1.36
CA ARG A 164 -0.40 -17.89 1.10
C ARG A 164 -0.62 -17.61 -0.39
N MET A 165 0.06 -18.31 -1.29
CA MET A 165 -0.19 -18.20 -2.72
C MET A 165 -1.58 -18.73 -3.09
N LEU A 166 -1.99 -19.87 -2.51
CA LEU A 166 -3.34 -20.41 -2.69
C LEU A 166 -4.40 -19.45 -2.14
N ALA A 167 -4.16 -18.86 -0.96
CA ALA A 167 -5.04 -17.86 -0.38
C ALA A 167 -5.27 -16.67 -1.31
N GLY A 168 -4.19 -16.11 -1.89
CA GLY A 168 -4.28 -14.99 -2.82
C GLY A 168 -5.05 -15.35 -4.11
N ILE A 169 -4.85 -16.55 -4.64
CA ILE A 169 -5.57 -17.03 -5.83
C ILE A 169 -7.08 -17.15 -5.53
N ILE A 170 -7.43 -17.79 -4.42
CA ILE A 170 -8.83 -17.97 -4.01
C ILE A 170 -9.50 -16.64 -3.71
N ASP A 171 -8.80 -15.72 -3.02
CA ASP A 171 -9.30 -14.36 -2.78
C ASP A 171 -9.57 -13.62 -4.09
N GLY A 172 -8.64 -13.71 -5.06
CA GLY A 172 -8.84 -13.16 -6.40
C GLY A 172 -10.06 -13.73 -7.12
N TRP A 173 -10.38 -15.00 -6.96
CA TRP A 173 -11.59 -15.60 -7.51
C TRP A 173 -12.85 -15.14 -6.77
N LYS A 174 -12.83 -15.05 -5.45
CA LYS A 174 -13.94 -14.54 -4.64
C LYS A 174 -14.23 -13.07 -4.95
N ASN A 175 -13.21 -12.25 -5.13
CA ASN A 175 -13.34 -10.85 -5.53
C ASN A 175 -13.98 -10.68 -6.92
N ARG A 176 -13.91 -11.72 -7.78
CA ARG A 176 -14.63 -11.80 -9.06
C ARG A 176 -15.96 -12.52 -8.95
N ALA A 177 -16.45 -12.82 -7.75
CA ALA A 177 -17.68 -13.59 -7.47
C ALA A 177 -17.69 -14.98 -8.13
N LEU A 178 -16.53 -15.63 -8.23
CA LEU A 178 -16.39 -16.97 -8.80
C LEU A 178 -16.44 -18.03 -7.71
N THR A 179 -17.40 -18.92 -7.80
CA THR A 179 -17.46 -20.17 -7.04
C THR A 179 -16.53 -21.22 -7.69
N PRO A 180 -16.13 -22.29 -6.98
CA PRO A 180 -15.21 -23.30 -7.52
C PRO A 180 -15.63 -23.90 -8.88
N ASP A 181 -16.93 -24.02 -9.11
CA ASP A 181 -17.53 -24.53 -10.35
C ASP A 181 -17.56 -23.51 -11.50
N LYS A 182 -17.35 -22.21 -11.21
CA LYS A 182 -17.40 -21.13 -12.20
C LYS A 182 -16.02 -20.57 -12.57
N ILE A 183 -14.94 -21.25 -12.18
CA ILE A 183 -13.58 -20.80 -12.50
C ILE A 183 -13.35 -20.90 -14.01
N PRO A 184 -12.90 -19.82 -14.68
CA PRO A 184 -12.64 -19.81 -16.11
C PRO A 184 -11.51 -20.78 -16.50
N VAL A 185 -11.58 -21.33 -17.71
CA VAL A 185 -10.54 -22.20 -18.27
C VAL A 185 -9.16 -21.53 -18.31
N ALA A 186 -9.13 -20.20 -18.49
CA ALA A 186 -7.89 -19.42 -18.45
C ALA A 186 -7.17 -19.53 -17.09
N ASP A 187 -7.92 -19.72 -16.01
CA ASP A 187 -7.37 -19.85 -14.65
C ASP A 187 -7.14 -21.34 -14.26
N ALA A 188 -7.44 -22.30 -15.13
CA ALA A 188 -7.36 -23.74 -14.84
C ALA A 188 -5.95 -24.21 -14.46
N ASN A 189 -4.91 -23.49 -14.88
CA ASN A 189 -3.52 -23.82 -14.56
C ASN A 189 -3.07 -23.28 -13.18
N ALA A 190 -3.91 -22.51 -12.50
CA ALA A 190 -3.57 -21.92 -11.21
C ALA A 190 -3.23 -23.00 -10.18
N PHE A 191 -2.20 -22.75 -9.38
CA PHE A 191 -1.73 -23.61 -8.32
C PHE A 191 -1.52 -25.07 -8.76
N ASP A 192 -0.64 -25.26 -9.74
CA ASP A 192 -0.32 -26.59 -10.32
C ASP A 192 -1.55 -27.34 -10.87
N ARG A 193 -2.47 -26.63 -11.49
CA ARG A 193 -3.76 -27.14 -12.03
C ARG A 193 -4.72 -27.68 -10.97
N ARG A 194 -4.43 -27.51 -9.70
CA ARG A 194 -5.24 -28.00 -8.59
C ARG A 194 -5.96 -26.89 -7.81
N GLY A 195 -5.79 -25.64 -8.23
CA GLY A 195 -6.35 -24.49 -7.52
C GLY A 195 -7.87 -24.58 -7.34
N ALA A 196 -8.60 -24.94 -8.40
CA ALA A 196 -10.06 -25.10 -8.36
C ALA A 196 -10.52 -26.22 -7.43
N GLU A 197 -9.82 -27.37 -7.45
CA GLU A 197 -10.07 -28.51 -6.57
C GLU A 197 -9.85 -28.14 -5.12
N LEU A 198 -8.71 -27.51 -4.81
CA LEU A 198 -8.38 -27.07 -3.44
C LEU A 198 -9.35 -26.00 -2.95
N TYR A 199 -9.81 -25.12 -3.84
CA TYR A 199 -10.84 -24.15 -3.50
C TYR A 199 -12.17 -24.83 -3.13
N ALA A 200 -12.59 -25.86 -3.89
CA ALA A 200 -13.78 -26.65 -3.55
C ALA A 200 -13.64 -27.36 -2.19
N GLN A 201 -12.48 -27.97 -1.93
CA GLN A 201 -12.18 -28.60 -0.63
C GLN A 201 -12.16 -27.56 0.51
N TYR A 202 -11.60 -26.39 0.26
CA TYR A 202 -11.57 -25.26 1.21
C TYR A 202 -12.99 -24.81 1.57
N GLN A 203 -13.86 -24.62 0.58
CA GLN A 203 -15.27 -24.25 0.81
C GLN A 203 -16.04 -25.35 1.56
N THR A 204 -15.77 -26.61 1.29
CA THR A 204 -16.37 -27.73 2.03
C THR A 204 -15.93 -27.71 3.49
N ARG A 205 -14.62 -27.48 3.72
CA ARG A 205 -14.07 -27.43 5.09
C ARG A 205 -14.60 -26.24 5.89
N LEU A 206 -14.78 -25.08 5.26
CA LEU A 206 -15.40 -23.92 5.89
C LEU A 206 -16.84 -24.19 6.34
N ARG A 207 -17.64 -24.86 5.52
CA ARG A 207 -19.01 -25.28 5.88
C ARG A 207 -19.03 -26.23 7.06
N GLU A 208 -18.15 -27.27 7.06
CA GLU A 208 -18.01 -28.20 8.18
C GLU A 208 -17.68 -27.50 9.51
N LEU A 209 -16.85 -26.46 9.46
CA LEU A 209 -16.44 -25.66 10.61
C LEU A 209 -17.47 -24.57 10.98
N ASN A 210 -18.53 -24.43 10.20
CA ASN A 210 -19.44 -23.29 10.28
C ASN A 210 -18.68 -21.95 10.27
N ALA A 211 -17.78 -21.78 9.30
CA ALA A 211 -16.91 -20.62 9.18
C ALA A 211 -16.96 -20.04 7.77
N VAL A 212 -16.57 -18.77 7.65
CA VAL A 212 -16.43 -18.03 6.41
C VAL A 212 -15.15 -17.19 6.48
N ASP A 213 -14.51 -16.90 5.37
CA ASP A 213 -13.50 -15.85 5.31
C ASP A 213 -14.12 -14.52 4.82
N PHE A 214 -13.31 -13.47 4.75
CA PHE A 214 -13.78 -12.15 4.32
C PHE A 214 -14.34 -12.14 2.90
N GLY A 215 -13.75 -12.88 1.96
CA GLY A 215 -14.23 -12.98 0.58
C GLY A 215 -15.59 -13.68 0.50
N ASP A 216 -15.84 -14.68 1.37
CA ASP A 216 -17.11 -15.41 1.42
C ASP A 216 -18.27 -14.53 1.82
N LEU A 217 -18.05 -13.51 2.62
CA LEU A 217 -19.11 -12.60 3.08
C LEU A 217 -19.86 -11.97 1.88
N LEU A 218 -19.12 -11.56 0.87
CA LEU A 218 -19.69 -11.01 -0.36
C LEU A 218 -20.13 -12.10 -1.31
N LEU A 219 -19.31 -13.13 -1.52
CA LEU A 219 -19.57 -14.22 -2.45
C LEU A 219 -20.89 -14.93 -2.13
N HIS A 220 -21.11 -15.29 -0.86
CA HIS A 220 -22.33 -15.97 -0.43
C HIS A 220 -23.57 -15.11 -0.59
N VAL A 221 -23.52 -13.81 -0.28
CA VAL A 221 -24.65 -12.91 -0.47
C VAL A 221 -24.99 -12.76 -1.97
N VAL A 222 -23.99 -12.63 -2.83
CA VAL A 222 -24.21 -12.61 -4.28
C VAL A 222 -24.80 -13.94 -4.76
N THR A 223 -24.32 -15.07 -4.26
CA THR A 223 -24.84 -16.41 -4.57
C THR A 223 -26.31 -16.56 -4.16
N ILE A 224 -26.66 -16.12 -2.93
CA ILE A 224 -28.04 -16.14 -2.43
C ILE A 224 -28.95 -15.29 -3.33
N PHE A 225 -28.53 -14.07 -3.68
CA PHE A 225 -29.33 -13.18 -4.52
C PHE A 225 -29.50 -13.71 -5.95
N GLN A 226 -28.51 -14.43 -6.48
CA GLN A 226 -28.61 -15.08 -7.80
C GLN A 226 -29.49 -16.33 -7.80
N ALA A 227 -29.47 -17.12 -6.70
CA ALA A 227 -30.20 -18.36 -6.58
C ALA A 227 -31.65 -18.18 -6.11
N HIS A 228 -31.93 -17.15 -5.30
CA HIS A 228 -33.20 -16.94 -4.61
C HIS A 228 -33.81 -15.59 -5.01
N ALA A 229 -34.58 -15.58 -6.10
CA ALA A 229 -35.18 -14.37 -6.66
C ALA A 229 -36.23 -13.71 -5.73
N ASP A 230 -36.89 -14.47 -4.88
CA ASP A 230 -37.82 -13.99 -3.85
C ASP A 230 -37.12 -13.16 -2.77
N ILE A 231 -35.97 -13.63 -2.31
CA ILE A 231 -35.13 -12.92 -1.32
C ILE A 231 -34.57 -11.65 -1.94
N LEU A 232 -34.02 -11.75 -3.16
CA LEU A 232 -33.52 -10.57 -3.88
C LEU A 232 -34.61 -9.53 -4.02
N LYS A 233 -35.82 -9.92 -4.47
CA LYS A 233 -36.96 -9.03 -4.63
C LYS A 233 -37.35 -8.35 -3.31
N ARG A 234 -37.36 -9.10 -2.19
CA ARG A 234 -37.63 -8.53 -0.86
C ARG A 234 -36.66 -7.41 -0.50
N TYR A 235 -35.32 -7.58 -0.76
CA TYR A 235 -34.34 -6.54 -0.49
C TYR A 235 -34.40 -5.41 -1.50
N GLN A 236 -34.74 -5.65 -2.76
CA GLN A 236 -35.02 -4.61 -3.75
C GLN A 236 -36.20 -3.73 -3.35
N GLU A 237 -37.22 -4.30 -2.75
CA GLU A 237 -38.38 -3.55 -2.23
C GLU A 237 -38.05 -2.83 -0.92
N TRP A 238 -37.20 -3.44 -0.09
CA TRP A 238 -36.80 -2.87 1.19
C TRP A 238 -35.90 -1.66 1.04
N PHE A 239 -34.81 -1.79 0.24
CA PHE A 239 -33.86 -0.70 0.01
C PHE A 239 -34.35 0.21 -1.10
N ARG A 240 -35.14 1.22 -0.75
CA ARG A 240 -35.69 2.18 -1.72
C ARG A 240 -34.60 3.04 -2.36
N TYR A 241 -33.48 3.29 -1.65
CA TYR A 241 -32.35 4.07 -2.14
C TYR A 241 -31.05 3.40 -1.73
N ILE A 242 -30.13 3.33 -2.70
CA ILE A 242 -28.80 2.78 -2.54
C ILE A 242 -27.79 3.89 -2.79
N LEU A 243 -26.90 4.16 -1.83
CA LEU A 243 -25.85 5.17 -1.94
C LEU A 243 -24.49 4.51 -1.75
N VAL A 244 -23.55 4.82 -2.64
CA VAL A 244 -22.24 4.19 -2.69
C VAL A 244 -21.19 5.27 -2.73
N ASP A 245 -20.27 5.26 -1.75
CA ASP A 245 -19.09 6.11 -1.74
C ASP A 245 -17.90 5.37 -2.33
N GLU A 246 -16.92 6.10 -2.90
CA GLU A 246 -15.69 5.56 -3.50
C GLU A 246 -15.95 4.43 -4.52
N TYR A 247 -16.93 4.59 -5.38
CA TYR A 247 -17.40 3.52 -6.31
C TYR A 247 -16.31 2.97 -7.22
N GLN A 248 -15.28 3.77 -7.56
CA GLN A 248 -14.12 3.36 -8.36
C GLN A 248 -13.25 2.29 -7.71
N ASP A 249 -13.37 2.09 -6.39
CA ASP A 249 -12.58 1.08 -5.66
C ASP A 249 -13.33 -0.25 -5.49
N THR A 250 -14.52 -0.38 -6.10
CA THR A 250 -15.31 -1.62 -6.03
C THR A 250 -14.65 -2.76 -6.83
N ASN A 251 -14.63 -3.96 -6.23
CA ASN A 251 -14.31 -5.18 -6.96
C ASN A 251 -15.55 -5.73 -7.70
N VAL A 252 -15.37 -6.77 -8.49
CA VAL A 252 -16.48 -7.35 -9.30
C VAL A 252 -17.58 -7.93 -8.43
N ALA A 253 -17.28 -8.54 -7.28
CA ALA A 253 -18.29 -9.08 -6.37
C ALA A 253 -19.15 -7.97 -5.77
N GLN A 254 -18.54 -6.85 -5.32
CA GLN A 254 -19.25 -5.67 -4.83
C GLN A 254 -20.12 -5.01 -5.90
N TYR A 255 -19.57 -4.90 -7.10
CA TYR A 255 -20.31 -4.39 -8.25
C TYR A 255 -21.53 -5.25 -8.57
N LEU A 256 -21.39 -6.59 -8.64
CA LEU A 256 -22.53 -7.50 -8.87
C LEU A 256 -23.57 -7.40 -7.76
N TRP A 257 -23.12 -7.32 -6.50
CA TRP A 257 -23.99 -7.13 -5.35
C TRP A 257 -24.86 -5.88 -5.49
N LEU A 258 -24.25 -4.75 -5.86
CA LEU A 258 -24.99 -3.49 -6.10
C LEU A 258 -25.94 -3.59 -7.29
N ARG A 259 -25.52 -4.18 -8.40
CA ARG A 259 -26.36 -4.35 -9.58
C ARG A 259 -27.59 -5.19 -9.30
N LEU A 260 -27.44 -6.28 -8.54
CA LEU A 260 -28.56 -7.14 -8.17
C LEU A 260 -29.56 -6.36 -7.32
N LEU A 261 -29.12 -5.65 -6.28
CA LEU A 261 -29.99 -4.88 -5.40
C LEU A 261 -30.66 -3.69 -6.12
N ALA A 262 -29.94 -2.98 -6.97
CA ALA A 262 -30.49 -1.83 -7.69
C ALA A 262 -31.43 -2.22 -8.85
N GLY A 263 -31.45 -3.49 -9.25
CA GLY A 263 -32.20 -3.96 -10.42
C GLY A 263 -33.73 -3.72 -10.38
N GLY A 264 -34.30 -3.63 -9.17
CA GLY A 264 -35.74 -3.44 -8.99
C GLY A 264 -36.22 -2.01 -9.29
N HIS A 265 -35.63 -1.03 -8.64
CA HIS A 265 -36.08 0.38 -8.67
C HIS A 265 -35.09 1.34 -9.32
N LYS A 266 -33.83 0.95 -9.49
CA LYS A 266 -32.74 1.73 -10.09
C LYS A 266 -32.38 3.04 -9.34
N ASN A 267 -32.88 3.25 -8.12
CA ASN A 267 -32.52 4.42 -7.29
C ASN A 267 -31.16 4.17 -6.63
N ILE A 268 -30.14 4.18 -7.44
CA ILE A 268 -28.75 4.05 -7.01
C ILE A 268 -27.99 5.34 -7.29
N CYS A 269 -27.29 5.83 -6.28
CA CYS A 269 -26.42 6.97 -6.39
C CYS A 269 -24.99 6.55 -6.02
N CYS A 270 -24.12 6.51 -7.01
CA CYS A 270 -22.72 6.23 -6.83
C CYS A 270 -21.91 7.51 -6.89
N VAL A 271 -20.99 7.65 -5.95
CA VAL A 271 -20.00 8.75 -5.93
C VAL A 271 -18.63 8.14 -6.13
N GLY A 272 -17.85 8.69 -7.03
CA GLY A 272 -16.53 8.17 -7.31
C GLY A 272 -15.66 9.10 -8.15
N ASP A 273 -14.40 8.74 -8.21
CA ASP A 273 -13.35 9.41 -8.97
C ASP A 273 -12.48 8.36 -9.66
N ASP A 274 -12.66 8.18 -10.96
CA ASP A 274 -11.85 7.24 -11.74
C ASP A 274 -10.34 7.56 -11.69
N ASP A 275 -9.98 8.84 -11.49
CA ASP A 275 -8.60 9.29 -11.32
C ASP A 275 -8.01 8.99 -9.93
N GLN A 276 -8.82 8.54 -8.97
CA GLN A 276 -8.40 8.10 -7.64
C GLN A 276 -8.53 6.59 -7.41
N SER A 277 -8.70 5.79 -8.48
CA SER A 277 -8.70 4.32 -8.38
C SER A 277 -7.26 3.81 -8.24
N ILE A 278 -6.86 3.49 -7.00
CA ILE A 278 -5.49 3.09 -6.62
C ILE A 278 -5.43 1.76 -5.85
N TYR A 279 -6.49 0.97 -5.88
CA TYR A 279 -6.58 -0.32 -5.20
C TYR A 279 -6.77 -1.51 -6.15
N GLY A 280 -6.27 -1.39 -7.40
CA GLY A 280 -6.29 -2.47 -8.38
C GLY A 280 -5.60 -3.73 -7.86
N TRP A 281 -4.50 -3.59 -7.11
CA TRP A 281 -3.80 -4.69 -6.45
C TRP A 281 -4.62 -5.41 -5.36
N ARG A 282 -5.72 -4.81 -4.87
CA ARG A 282 -6.73 -5.42 -3.99
C ARG A 282 -7.95 -5.96 -4.75
N GLY A 283 -7.90 -6.00 -6.08
CA GLY A 283 -8.99 -6.46 -6.92
C GLY A 283 -10.04 -5.40 -7.26
N ALA A 284 -9.78 -4.11 -6.97
CA ALA A 284 -10.63 -3.03 -7.46
C ALA A 284 -10.59 -2.97 -9.00
N GLU A 285 -11.73 -2.73 -9.61
CA GLU A 285 -11.87 -2.69 -11.07
C GLU A 285 -12.41 -1.32 -11.50
N VAL A 286 -11.53 -0.45 -11.97
CA VAL A 286 -11.92 0.89 -12.45
C VAL A 286 -12.96 0.82 -13.59
N GLY A 287 -12.97 -0.29 -14.33
CA GLY A 287 -13.98 -0.56 -15.35
C GLY A 287 -15.42 -0.50 -14.84
N ASN A 288 -15.64 -0.67 -13.53
CA ASN A 288 -16.99 -0.62 -12.96
C ASN A 288 -17.60 0.78 -13.06
N ILE A 289 -16.83 1.82 -12.70
CA ILE A 289 -17.32 3.21 -12.82
C ILE A 289 -17.43 3.65 -14.29
N LEU A 290 -16.51 3.19 -15.14
CA LEU A 290 -16.51 3.51 -16.57
C LEU A 290 -17.71 2.90 -17.31
N LYS A 291 -18.32 1.82 -16.80
CA LYS A 291 -19.47 1.14 -17.38
C LYS A 291 -20.80 1.56 -16.79
N PHE A 292 -20.84 2.50 -15.85
CA PHE A 292 -22.03 2.83 -15.08
C PHE A 292 -23.23 3.20 -15.97
N GLU A 293 -23.05 4.04 -16.98
CA GLU A 293 -24.12 4.44 -17.91
C GLU A 293 -24.66 3.27 -18.75
N LYS A 294 -23.77 2.34 -19.13
CA LYS A 294 -24.15 1.11 -19.84
C LYS A 294 -24.96 0.18 -18.95
N ASP A 295 -24.60 0.08 -17.67
CA ASP A 295 -25.24 -0.81 -16.71
C ASP A 295 -26.58 -0.25 -16.20
N PHE A 296 -26.68 1.06 -16.14
CA PHE A 296 -27.88 1.81 -15.73
C PHE A 296 -28.29 2.79 -16.83
N PRO A 297 -28.94 2.30 -17.90
CA PRO A 297 -29.41 3.17 -19.00
C PRO A 297 -30.28 4.31 -18.48
N GLY A 298 -30.01 5.52 -18.95
CA GLY A 298 -30.67 6.73 -18.48
C GLY A 298 -30.12 7.32 -17.19
N ALA A 299 -28.93 6.84 -16.76
CA ALA A 299 -28.24 7.39 -15.61
C ALA A 299 -27.91 8.88 -15.79
N LYS A 300 -28.15 9.68 -14.75
CA LYS A 300 -27.74 11.06 -14.70
C LYS A 300 -26.28 11.13 -14.22
N ILE A 301 -25.38 11.64 -15.06
CA ILE A 301 -23.97 11.85 -14.71
C ILE A 301 -23.80 13.32 -14.33
N ILE A 302 -23.44 13.57 -13.09
CA ILE A 302 -23.21 14.92 -12.56
C ILE A 302 -21.75 15.05 -12.21
N ARG A 303 -21.06 16.04 -12.81
CA ARG A 303 -19.65 16.31 -12.56
C ARG A 303 -19.49 17.32 -11.45
N LEU A 304 -18.76 16.94 -10.39
CA LEU A 304 -18.36 17.84 -9.33
C LEU A 304 -16.89 18.24 -9.62
N GLU A 305 -16.71 19.41 -10.20
CA GLU A 305 -15.41 19.88 -10.70
C GLU A 305 -14.84 21.05 -9.91
N GLN A 306 -15.69 21.79 -9.17
CA GLN A 306 -15.24 22.85 -8.27
C GLN A 306 -14.53 22.27 -7.06
N ASN A 307 -13.23 22.53 -6.98
CA ASN A 307 -12.40 22.09 -5.87
C ASN A 307 -12.35 23.18 -4.78
N TYR A 308 -12.42 22.75 -3.51
CA TYR A 308 -12.40 23.61 -2.32
C TYR A 308 -11.18 23.36 -1.44
N ARG A 309 -10.24 22.53 -1.91
CA ARG A 309 -9.08 22.10 -1.12
C ARG A 309 -7.80 22.79 -1.57
N SER A 310 -7.47 22.69 -2.83
CA SER A 310 -6.14 22.96 -3.36
C SER A 310 -6.11 24.23 -4.21
N THR A 311 -4.95 24.88 -4.26
CA THR A 311 -4.69 26.03 -5.12
C THR A 311 -4.71 25.67 -6.62
N PRO A 312 -4.90 26.64 -7.52
CA PRO A 312 -4.88 26.42 -8.98
C PRO A 312 -3.61 25.74 -9.49
N HIS A 313 -2.45 26.07 -8.90
CA HIS A 313 -1.18 25.49 -9.31
C HIS A 313 -1.07 24.01 -8.95
N ILE A 314 -1.55 23.61 -7.78
CA ILE A 314 -1.60 22.20 -7.36
C ILE A 314 -2.53 21.39 -8.27
N LEU A 315 -3.72 21.95 -8.57
CA LEU A 315 -4.68 21.30 -9.47
C LEU A 315 -4.16 21.20 -10.90
N GLY A 316 -3.49 22.25 -11.40
CA GLY A 316 -2.88 22.26 -12.74
C GLY A 316 -1.77 21.20 -12.85
N ALA A 317 -0.91 21.09 -11.84
CA ALA A 317 0.14 20.06 -11.80
C ALA A 317 -0.45 18.64 -11.77
N ALA A 318 -1.43 18.40 -10.90
CA ALA A 318 -2.12 17.10 -10.82
C ALA A 318 -2.86 16.76 -12.12
N GLY A 319 -3.53 17.77 -12.73
CA GLY A 319 -4.23 17.64 -14.00
C GLY A 319 -3.30 17.26 -15.14
N GLY A 320 -2.09 17.84 -15.20
CA GLY A 320 -1.09 17.50 -16.20
C GLY A 320 -0.65 16.04 -16.12
N VAL A 321 -0.32 15.56 -14.94
CA VAL A 321 0.09 14.15 -14.75
C VAL A 321 -1.04 13.21 -15.13
N ILE A 322 -2.26 13.41 -14.64
CA ILE A 322 -3.36 12.46 -14.88
C ILE A 322 -3.88 12.48 -16.33
N ALA A 323 -3.65 13.57 -17.05
CA ALA A 323 -4.09 13.71 -18.45
C ALA A 323 -3.45 12.67 -19.40
N ALA A 324 -2.29 12.11 -19.01
CA ALA A 324 -1.61 11.09 -19.80
C ALA A 324 -2.30 9.70 -19.70
N ASN A 325 -3.21 9.47 -18.77
CA ASN A 325 -4.02 8.25 -18.71
C ASN A 325 -5.10 8.24 -19.76
N LYS A 326 -5.30 7.08 -20.41
CA LYS A 326 -6.32 6.89 -21.43
C LYS A 326 -7.62 6.32 -20.82
N GLY A 327 -8.74 6.62 -21.46
CA GLY A 327 -10.04 6.05 -21.06
C GLY A 327 -10.67 6.66 -19.82
N ARG A 328 -10.26 7.85 -19.42
CA ARG A 328 -10.86 8.64 -18.33
C ARG A 328 -12.26 9.11 -18.69
N LEU A 329 -13.13 9.28 -17.68
CA LEU A 329 -14.47 9.87 -17.85
C LEU A 329 -14.43 11.38 -18.16
N GLY A 330 -13.27 12.00 -18.06
CA GLY A 330 -13.02 13.40 -18.39
C GLY A 330 -13.70 14.36 -17.42
N LYS A 331 -12.91 14.96 -16.56
CA LYS A 331 -13.29 16.08 -15.69
C LYS A 331 -12.11 17.03 -15.58
N GLU A 332 -12.39 18.29 -15.40
CA GLU A 332 -11.42 19.35 -15.23
C GLU A 332 -11.67 20.05 -13.90
N LEU A 333 -10.73 19.90 -12.98
CA LEU A 333 -10.86 20.55 -11.68
C LEU A 333 -10.50 22.02 -11.81
N TRP A 334 -11.34 22.87 -11.20
CA TRP A 334 -11.11 24.29 -11.09
C TRP A 334 -11.42 24.77 -9.67
N THR A 335 -10.87 25.88 -9.26
CA THR A 335 -11.08 26.47 -7.93
C THR A 335 -11.22 27.99 -8.04
N GLU A 336 -11.94 28.57 -7.08
CA GLU A 336 -12.02 30.02 -6.87
C GLU A 336 -10.95 30.53 -5.90
N ALA A 337 -10.09 29.63 -5.38
CA ALA A 337 -8.98 30.00 -4.52
C ALA A 337 -7.98 30.90 -5.27
N GLU A 338 -7.26 31.74 -4.54
CA GLU A 338 -6.14 32.51 -5.08
C GLU A 338 -5.06 31.58 -5.63
N ASP A 339 -4.20 32.07 -6.54
CA ASP A 339 -3.20 31.26 -7.24
C ASP A 339 -2.28 30.47 -6.30
N GLY A 340 -1.84 31.08 -5.21
CA GLY A 340 -0.94 30.44 -4.25
C GLY A 340 0.47 30.20 -4.82
N GLU A 341 1.23 29.35 -4.15
CA GLU A 341 2.56 28.96 -4.61
C GLU A 341 2.50 27.87 -5.69
N LYS A 342 3.45 27.93 -6.65
CA LYS A 342 3.65 26.85 -7.61
C LYS A 342 4.15 25.60 -6.90
N VAL A 343 3.89 24.45 -7.48
CA VAL A 343 4.46 23.19 -7.02
C VAL A 343 5.97 23.26 -7.11
N ARG A 344 6.65 23.03 -6.01
CA ARG A 344 8.11 23.08 -5.94
C ARG A 344 8.70 21.75 -6.41
N LEU A 345 9.67 21.81 -7.31
CA LEU A 345 10.42 20.64 -7.78
C LEU A 345 11.90 20.81 -7.45
N ILE A 346 12.46 19.87 -6.68
CA ILE A 346 13.85 19.92 -6.26
C ILE A 346 14.56 18.57 -6.43
N GLY A 347 15.79 18.61 -6.96
CA GLY A 347 16.67 17.45 -7.07
C GLY A 347 17.77 17.50 -6.01
N HIS A 348 18.09 16.34 -5.46
CA HIS A 348 19.13 16.13 -4.46
C HIS A 348 20.19 15.17 -4.98
N TRP A 349 21.37 15.22 -4.39
CA TRP A 349 22.45 14.29 -4.73
C TRP A 349 22.12 12.86 -4.30
N ASP A 350 21.59 12.70 -3.09
CA ASP A 350 21.18 11.43 -2.55
C ASP A 350 19.97 11.51 -1.62
N GLY A 351 19.46 10.36 -1.18
CA GLY A 351 18.29 10.28 -0.32
C GLY A 351 18.52 10.80 1.11
N GLU A 352 19.75 10.87 1.58
CA GLU A 352 20.09 11.42 2.91
C GLU A 352 20.05 12.95 2.85
N GLU A 353 20.54 13.54 1.76
CA GLU A 353 20.42 14.97 1.50
C GLU A 353 18.96 15.38 1.34
N GLU A 354 18.15 14.58 0.61
CA GLU A 354 16.71 14.81 0.47
C GLU A 354 16.03 14.86 1.84
N ALA A 355 16.29 13.88 2.71
CA ALA A 355 15.70 13.83 4.04
C ALA A 355 16.17 14.99 4.95
N ARG A 356 17.45 15.37 4.83
CA ARG A 356 18.02 16.50 5.55
C ARG A 356 17.35 17.80 5.12
N TRP A 357 17.26 18.05 3.82
CA TRP A 357 16.64 19.25 3.27
C TRP A 357 15.17 19.38 3.69
N ILE A 358 14.39 18.30 3.58
CA ILE A 358 12.99 18.30 4.01
C ILE A 358 12.86 18.58 5.51
N GLY A 359 13.73 17.98 6.34
CA GLY A 359 13.75 18.28 7.79
C GLY A 359 14.03 19.75 8.09
N GLU A 360 15.02 20.36 7.42
CA GLU A 360 15.37 21.77 7.57
C GLU A 360 14.26 22.71 7.07
N GLU A 361 13.57 22.33 6.01
CA GLU A 361 12.44 23.09 5.47
C GLU A 361 11.24 23.06 6.41
N ILE A 362 10.92 21.89 6.99
CA ILE A 362 9.87 21.74 8.01
C ILE A 362 10.20 22.61 9.25
N GLU A 363 11.44 22.56 9.75
CA GLU A 363 11.84 23.42 10.87
C GLU A 363 11.74 24.92 10.52
N ALA A 364 12.12 25.31 9.30
CA ALA A 364 12.03 26.66 8.82
C ALA A 364 10.57 27.15 8.75
N MET A 365 9.67 26.29 8.26
CA MET A 365 8.22 26.56 8.21
C MET A 365 7.63 26.63 9.62
N GLN A 366 8.00 25.73 10.52
CA GLN A 366 7.53 25.76 11.90
C GLN A 366 7.91 27.07 12.62
N ARG A 367 9.12 27.56 12.37
CA ARG A 367 9.65 28.79 12.99
C ARG A 367 9.22 30.08 12.29
N GLY A 368 8.58 29.97 11.11
CA GLY A 368 8.25 31.14 10.31
C GLY A 368 9.47 31.87 9.77
N THR A 369 10.54 31.14 9.46
CA THR A 369 11.76 31.69 8.86
C THR A 369 11.69 31.64 7.33
N ARG A 370 12.68 32.27 6.65
CA ARG A 370 12.75 32.34 5.17
C ARG A 370 11.54 33.03 4.50
N GLY A 371 10.88 33.94 5.22
CA GLY A 371 9.75 34.72 4.67
C GLY A 371 8.39 34.01 4.69
N MET A 372 8.32 32.79 5.24
CA MET A 372 7.09 32.05 5.40
C MET A 372 6.41 32.33 6.74
N ALA A 373 5.08 32.27 6.79
CA ALA A 373 4.34 32.31 8.06
C ALA A 373 4.61 31.01 8.86
N PRO A 374 4.63 31.08 10.21
CA PRO A 374 4.75 29.90 11.05
C PRO A 374 3.61 28.91 10.77
N ALA A 375 3.95 27.66 10.54
CA ALA A 375 2.98 26.59 10.30
C ALA A 375 3.10 25.48 11.35
N SER A 376 1.94 24.94 11.78
CA SER A 376 1.89 23.81 12.71
C SER A 376 2.47 22.55 12.08
N LEU A 377 3.18 21.72 12.86
CA LEU A 377 3.67 20.43 12.40
C LEU A 377 2.52 19.49 11.97
N ASN A 378 1.35 19.62 12.57
CA ASN A 378 0.16 18.85 12.17
C ASN A 378 -0.35 19.21 10.76
N ALA A 379 0.02 20.38 10.24
CA ALA A 379 -0.32 20.84 8.90
C ALA A 379 0.61 20.24 7.81
N MET A 380 1.65 19.50 8.21
CA MET A 380 2.69 19.02 7.32
C MET A 380 2.66 17.50 7.19
N ALA A 381 2.79 16.99 5.95
CA ALA A 381 2.86 15.57 5.68
C ALA A 381 3.95 15.22 4.68
N ILE A 382 4.60 14.07 4.89
CA ILE A 382 5.53 13.43 3.96
C ILE A 382 4.84 12.17 3.42
N LEU A 383 4.64 12.13 2.11
CA LEU A 383 3.97 11.03 1.45
C LEU A 383 4.95 10.26 0.56
N VAL A 384 5.28 9.04 0.95
CA VAL A 384 6.24 8.19 0.25
C VAL A 384 5.54 7.11 -0.57
N ARG A 385 6.20 6.60 -1.62
CA ARG A 385 5.65 5.49 -2.43
C ARG A 385 5.68 4.17 -1.68
N ALA A 386 6.71 3.90 -0.92
CA ALA A 386 6.90 2.65 -0.19
C ALA A 386 7.40 2.89 1.23
N SER A 387 7.01 2.01 2.16
CA SER A 387 7.29 2.20 3.60
C SER A 387 8.79 2.20 3.94
N HIS A 388 9.64 1.54 3.15
CA HIS A 388 11.09 1.57 3.40
C HIS A 388 11.69 2.97 3.23
N GLN A 389 11.07 3.85 2.43
CA GLN A 389 11.52 5.23 2.27
C GLN A 389 11.34 6.09 3.53
N MET A 390 10.40 5.71 4.42
CA MET A 390 10.08 6.51 5.62
C MET A 390 11.28 6.66 6.54
N ARG A 391 12.13 5.63 6.59
CA ARG A 391 13.22 5.56 7.52
C ARG A 391 14.19 6.73 7.42
N ALA A 392 14.59 7.15 6.22
CA ALA A 392 15.51 8.27 6.08
C ALA A 392 14.99 9.55 6.75
N PHE A 393 13.66 9.76 6.70
CA PHE A 393 12.99 10.86 7.38
C PHE A 393 12.88 10.62 8.88
N GLU A 394 12.54 9.42 9.31
CA GLU A 394 12.46 9.04 10.72
C GLU A 394 13.83 9.25 11.40
N ASP A 395 14.92 8.73 10.83
CA ASP A 395 16.28 8.91 11.35
C ASP A 395 16.70 10.39 11.42
N ARG A 396 16.37 11.16 10.37
CA ARG A 396 16.65 12.60 10.36
C ARG A 396 15.87 13.33 11.44
N PHE A 397 14.56 13.06 11.57
CA PHE A 397 13.70 13.73 12.56
C PHE A 397 14.11 13.40 13.98
N LEU A 398 14.52 12.16 14.22
CA LEU A 398 15.10 11.75 15.50
C LEU A 398 16.37 12.55 15.82
N THR A 399 17.27 12.68 14.84
CA THR A 399 18.55 13.38 15.00
C THR A 399 18.35 14.87 15.35
N ILE A 400 17.36 15.52 14.73
CA ILE A 400 17.08 16.95 14.98
C ILE A 400 16.03 17.20 16.07
N GLY A 401 15.45 16.12 16.65
CA GLY A 401 14.41 16.25 17.69
C GLY A 401 13.06 16.72 17.16
N LEU A 402 12.75 16.50 15.87
CA LEU A 402 11.49 16.93 15.27
C LEU A 402 10.38 15.89 15.54
N PRO A 403 9.27 16.26 16.21
CA PRO A 403 8.18 15.31 16.50
C PRO A 403 7.49 14.83 15.23
N TYR A 404 7.27 13.54 15.09
CA TYR A 404 6.57 12.93 13.96
C TYR A 404 5.68 11.76 14.37
N LYS A 405 4.75 11.38 13.50
CA LYS A 405 3.93 10.18 13.61
C LYS A 405 3.87 9.44 12.28
N VAL A 406 3.91 8.10 12.32
CA VAL A 406 3.73 7.25 11.14
C VAL A 406 2.27 6.81 11.08
N ILE A 407 1.61 7.07 9.95
CA ILE A 407 0.22 6.68 9.73
C ILE A 407 0.18 5.44 8.83
N GLY A 408 -0.54 4.41 9.28
CA GLY A 408 -0.74 3.17 8.52
C GLY A 408 0.32 2.09 8.74
N GLY A 409 1.17 2.25 9.74
CA GLY A 409 2.17 1.25 10.11
C GLY A 409 2.92 1.61 11.39
N PRO A 410 3.61 0.65 12.01
CA PRO A 410 4.49 0.93 13.13
C PRO A 410 5.69 1.78 12.67
N ARG A 411 6.21 2.60 13.57
CA ARG A 411 7.49 3.29 13.39
C ARG A 411 8.60 2.28 13.12
N PHE A 412 9.71 2.73 12.56
CA PHE A 412 10.80 1.83 12.18
C PHE A 412 11.23 0.91 13.34
N TYR A 413 11.53 1.48 14.50
CA TYR A 413 11.99 0.71 15.66
C TYR A 413 10.89 -0.12 16.35
N GLU A 414 9.62 0.09 16.04
CA GLU A 414 8.50 -0.71 16.54
C GLU A 414 8.19 -1.93 15.65
N ARG A 415 8.76 -1.98 14.46
CA ARG A 415 8.55 -3.11 13.54
C ARG A 415 9.03 -4.41 14.16
N MET A 416 8.29 -5.49 13.94
CA MET A 416 8.54 -6.78 14.56
C MET A 416 9.98 -7.25 14.32
N GLU A 417 10.44 -7.22 13.07
CA GLU A 417 11.77 -7.66 12.68
C GLU A 417 12.89 -6.82 13.32
N ILE A 418 12.65 -5.55 13.56
CA ILE A 418 13.59 -4.66 14.22
C ILE A 418 13.61 -4.91 15.73
N ARG A 419 12.43 -5.06 16.35
CA ARG A 419 12.36 -5.38 17.79
C ARG A 419 12.99 -6.72 18.12
N ASP A 420 12.89 -7.72 17.23
CA ASP A 420 13.57 -9.01 17.40
C ASP A 420 15.09 -8.85 17.30
N ALA A 421 15.57 -8.13 16.29
CA ALA A 421 17.00 -7.83 16.13
C ALA A 421 17.55 -7.05 17.32
N MET A 422 16.85 -6.02 17.78
CA MET A 422 17.19 -5.25 18.96
C MET A 422 17.26 -6.12 20.23
N ALA A 423 16.38 -7.10 20.36
CA ALA A 423 16.42 -8.02 21.50
C ALA A 423 17.70 -8.88 21.51
N TYR A 424 18.17 -9.31 20.33
CA TYR A 424 19.49 -9.95 20.22
C TYR A 424 20.63 -9.02 20.64
N PHE A 425 20.62 -7.77 20.18
CA PHE A 425 21.64 -6.77 20.54
C PHE A 425 21.63 -6.46 22.04
N ARG A 426 20.43 -6.35 22.65
CA ARG A 426 20.29 -6.13 24.09
C ARG A 426 20.88 -7.29 24.91
N LEU A 427 20.67 -8.54 24.47
CA LEU A 427 21.26 -9.71 25.12
C LEU A 427 22.79 -9.80 24.93
N ALA A 428 23.32 -9.33 23.81
CA ALA A 428 24.78 -9.23 23.64
C ALA A 428 25.39 -8.19 24.58
N VAL A 429 24.67 -7.09 24.88
CA VAL A 429 25.09 -6.07 25.86
C VAL A 429 24.85 -6.53 27.30
N SER A 430 23.66 -7.08 27.60
CA SER A 430 23.27 -7.51 28.95
C SER A 430 22.52 -8.84 28.89
N GLN A 431 23.11 -9.88 29.50
CA GLN A 431 22.49 -11.22 29.58
C GLN A 431 21.38 -11.32 30.64
N ASP A 432 21.14 -10.26 31.40
CA ASP A 432 20.11 -10.20 32.42
C ASP A 432 18.74 -9.70 31.89
N ASP A 433 18.64 -9.47 30.58
CA ASP A 433 17.42 -9.00 29.95
C ASP A 433 16.47 -10.16 29.64
N ASP A 434 15.65 -10.53 30.62
CA ASP A 434 14.70 -11.63 30.53
C ASP A 434 13.66 -11.42 29.42
N LEU A 435 13.18 -10.20 29.22
CA LEU A 435 12.19 -9.88 28.18
C LEU A 435 12.78 -10.05 26.77
N ALA A 436 14.02 -9.62 26.58
CA ALA A 436 14.71 -9.83 25.32
C ALA A 436 14.94 -11.32 25.05
N PHE A 437 15.29 -12.10 26.09
CA PHE A 437 15.47 -13.54 25.96
C PHE A 437 14.15 -14.26 25.62
N GLU A 438 13.07 -13.98 26.30
CA GLU A 438 11.73 -14.56 25.96
C GLU A 438 11.33 -14.30 24.52
N ARG A 439 11.67 -13.12 24.01
CA ARG A 439 11.36 -12.73 22.64
C ARG A 439 12.12 -13.56 21.61
N ILE A 440 13.41 -13.84 21.83
CA ILE A 440 14.27 -14.44 20.80
C ILE A 440 14.52 -15.94 20.99
N VAL A 441 14.19 -16.51 22.13
CA VAL A 441 14.55 -17.90 22.46
C VAL A 441 14.08 -18.93 21.42
N ASN A 442 12.94 -18.66 20.77
CA ASN A 442 12.39 -19.50 19.69
C ASN A 442 12.15 -18.71 18.37
N THR A 443 12.85 -17.62 18.18
CA THR A 443 12.85 -16.79 16.97
C THR A 443 14.28 -16.59 16.49
N PRO A 444 14.76 -17.29 15.43
CA PRO A 444 14.09 -18.33 14.60
C PRO A 444 13.64 -19.57 15.37
N LYS A 445 12.74 -20.35 14.77
CA LYS A 445 12.22 -21.57 15.39
C LYS A 445 13.33 -22.56 15.71
N ARG A 446 13.56 -22.82 17.01
CA ARG A 446 14.57 -23.74 17.56
C ARG A 446 13.98 -25.03 18.10
N GLY A 447 12.68 -25.24 17.88
CA GLY A 447 11.97 -26.43 18.43
C GLY A 447 11.72 -26.35 19.94
N LEU A 448 11.77 -25.16 20.50
CA LEU A 448 11.50 -24.86 21.91
C LEU A 448 10.01 -24.46 22.03
N GLY A 449 9.15 -25.42 22.31
CA GLY A 449 7.74 -25.14 22.59
C GLY A 449 7.52 -24.61 24.01
N ASP A 450 6.28 -24.24 24.33
CA ASP A 450 5.89 -23.63 25.63
C ASP A 450 6.40 -24.39 26.85
N LYS A 451 6.41 -25.72 26.79
CA LYS A 451 6.95 -26.56 27.88
C LYS A 451 8.43 -26.38 28.13
N ALA A 452 9.20 -26.17 27.06
CA ALA A 452 10.65 -25.91 27.15
C ALA A 452 10.89 -24.53 27.76
N VAL A 453 10.16 -23.52 27.31
CA VAL A 453 10.22 -22.15 27.85
C VAL A 453 9.86 -22.15 29.35
N GLN A 454 8.77 -22.85 29.73
CA GLN A 454 8.41 -23.02 31.16
C GLN A 454 9.48 -23.73 31.96
N THR A 455 10.20 -24.69 31.39
CA THR A 455 11.31 -25.38 32.05
C THR A 455 12.46 -24.42 32.33
N ILE A 456 12.82 -23.57 31.36
CA ILE A 456 13.84 -22.51 31.51
C ILE A 456 13.41 -21.54 32.62
N GLN A 457 12.17 -21.05 32.58
CA GLN A 457 11.64 -20.12 33.59
C GLN A 457 11.66 -20.73 35.00
N ARG A 458 11.34 -22.03 35.12
CA ARG A 458 11.39 -22.73 36.39
C ARG A 458 12.82 -22.86 36.90
N ALA A 459 13.79 -23.24 36.04
CA ALA A 459 15.20 -23.33 36.40
C ALA A 459 15.74 -21.96 36.87
N ALA A 460 15.40 -20.87 36.14
CA ALA A 460 15.79 -19.52 36.52
C ALA A 460 15.22 -19.12 37.91
N ARG A 461 13.91 -19.30 38.11
CA ARG A 461 13.25 -18.94 39.38
C ARG A 461 13.74 -19.76 40.57
N THR A 462 14.00 -21.06 40.37
CA THR A 462 14.48 -21.93 41.47
C THR A 462 15.86 -21.53 41.94
N ASN A 463 16.69 -21.01 41.05
CA ASN A 463 18.07 -20.63 41.37
C ASN A 463 18.25 -19.09 41.54
N GLY A 464 17.18 -18.29 41.37
CA GLY A 464 17.22 -16.83 41.55
C GLY A 464 18.15 -16.13 40.51
N VAL A 465 18.19 -16.62 39.27
CA VAL A 465 19.06 -16.13 38.19
C VAL A 465 18.26 -15.66 36.99
N SER A 466 18.93 -14.98 36.02
CA SER A 466 18.29 -14.55 34.76
C SER A 466 17.85 -15.73 33.88
N LEU A 467 16.99 -15.47 32.91
CA LEU A 467 16.51 -16.50 31.98
C LEU A 467 17.63 -17.08 31.11
N VAL A 468 18.64 -16.31 30.77
CA VAL A 468 19.85 -16.82 30.06
C VAL A 468 20.57 -17.82 30.94
N GLU A 469 20.78 -17.53 32.20
CA GLU A 469 21.43 -18.46 33.14
C GLU A 469 20.52 -19.66 33.43
N GLY A 470 19.22 -19.44 33.53
CA GLY A 470 18.21 -20.52 33.60
C GLY A 470 18.24 -21.45 32.40
N ALA A 471 18.42 -20.90 31.22
CA ALA A 471 18.62 -21.65 29.97
C ALA A 471 19.93 -22.45 29.98
N ARG A 472 21.02 -21.87 30.52
CA ARG A 472 22.31 -22.53 30.70
C ARG A 472 22.18 -23.73 31.63
N LEU A 473 21.54 -23.55 32.78
CA LEU A 473 21.27 -24.62 33.73
C LEU A 473 20.40 -25.71 33.11
N ALA A 474 19.38 -25.34 32.34
CA ALA A 474 18.49 -26.29 31.67
C ALA A 474 19.21 -27.09 30.57
N ALA A 475 20.15 -26.47 29.85
CA ALA A 475 20.95 -27.12 28.84
C ALA A 475 22.00 -28.07 29.47
N GLN A 476 22.74 -27.62 30.49
CA GLN A 476 23.76 -28.41 31.20
C GLN A 476 23.13 -29.57 31.96
N GLY A 477 21.97 -29.37 32.57
CA GLY A 477 21.22 -30.38 33.29
C GLY A 477 20.41 -31.33 32.40
N GLU A 478 20.49 -31.22 31.07
CA GLU A 478 19.74 -32.00 30.07
C GLU A 478 18.21 -32.01 30.36
N LEU A 479 17.66 -30.92 30.93
CA LEU A 479 16.24 -30.81 31.28
C LEU A 479 15.38 -30.70 29.98
N ILE A 480 15.99 -30.21 28.89
CA ILE A 480 15.37 -30.14 27.56
C ILE A 480 16.19 -31.05 26.64
N LYS A 481 15.55 -32.12 26.17
CA LYS A 481 16.21 -33.16 25.36
C LYS A 481 16.04 -32.97 23.86
N GLY A 482 16.92 -33.62 23.08
CA GLY A 482 16.82 -33.66 21.64
C GLY A 482 17.27 -32.38 20.93
N LYS A 483 16.75 -32.13 19.72
CA LYS A 483 17.19 -31.00 18.88
C LYS A 483 16.98 -29.63 19.55
N GLY A 484 15.90 -29.46 20.31
CA GLY A 484 15.63 -28.21 21.05
C GLY A 484 16.66 -27.93 22.14
N GLY A 485 17.08 -28.97 22.92
CA GLY A 485 18.12 -28.81 23.93
C GLY A 485 19.48 -28.46 23.35
N ALA A 486 19.85 -29.10 22.23
CA ALA A 486 21.10 -28.77 21.53
C ALA A 486 21.07 -27.34 20.98
N ALA A 487 19.95 -26.92 20.37
CA ALA A 487 19.80 -25.55 19.85
C ALA A 487 19.80 -24.50 20.99
N LEU A 488 19.23 -24.81 22.17
CA LEU A 488 19.29 -23.95 23.34
C LEU A 488 20.75 -23.79 23.84
N GLY A 489 21.49 -24.91 23.94
CA GLY A 489 22.88 -24.87 24.34
C GLY A 489 23.74 -24.05 23.37
N GLN A 490 23.49 -24.16 22.07
CA GLN A 490 24.16 -23.34 21.07
C GLN A 490 23.84 -21.86 21.24
N LEU A 491 22.56 -21.50 21.40
CA LEU A 491 22.14 -20.11 21.61
C LEU A 491 22.82 -19.48 22.82
N VAL A 492 22.90 -20.21 23.96
CA VAL A 492 23.58 -19.71 25.17
C VAL A 492 25.08 -19.52 24.90
N ALA A 493 25.73 -20.45 24.22
CA ALA A 493 27.13 -20.34 23.85
C ALA A 493 27.42 -19.16 22.91
N ASP A 494 26.51 -18.90 21.97
CA ASP A 494 26.62 -17.77 21.05
C ASP A 494 26.44 -16.44 21.79
N LEU A 495 25.46 -16.33 22.69
CA LEU A 495 25.27 -15.16 23.55
C LEU A 495 26.54 -14.86 24.41
N ASP A 496 27.17 -15.89 24.96
CA ASP A 496 28.41 -15.73 25.73
C ASP A 496 29.56 -15.22 24.86
N ARG A 497 29.68 -15.74 23.66
CA ARG A 497 30.70 -15.35 22.71
C ARG A 497 30.53 -13.91 22.25
N TRP A 498 29.28 -13.51 21.81
CA TRP A 498 28.99 -12.16 21.40
C TRP A 498 29.20 -11.15 22.53
N HIS A 499 28.80 -11.48 23.75
CA HIS A 499 29.06 -10.66 24.92
C HIS A 499 30.57 -10.50 25.20
N GLY A 500 31.34 -11.58 25.02
CA GLY A 500 32.81 -11.55 25.14
C GLY A 500 33.47 -10.70 24.06
N GLN A 501 33.04 -10.80 22.80
CA GLN A 501 33.55 -10.01 21.69
C GLN A 501 33.28 -8.51 21.88
N LEU A 502 32.09 -8.16 22.34
CA LEU A 502 31.72 -6.77 22.65
C LEU A 502 32.64 -6.16 23.71
N ARG A 503 32.94 -6.95 24.75
CA ARG A 503 33.84 -6.49 25.83
C ARG A 503 35.31 -6.42 25.42
N ALA A 504 35.74 -7.25 24.51
CA ALA A 504 37.12 -7.28 24.02
C ALA A 504 37.39 -6.20 22.96
N GLU A 505 36.37 -5.49 22.49
CA GLU A 505 36.47 -4.54 21.38
C GLU A 505 37.17 -5.15 20.15
N ALA A 506 36.97 -6.47 19.96
CA ALA A 506 37.67 -7.24 18.93
C ALA A 506 37.17 -6.90 17.50
N ASP A 507 35.89 -6.54 17.38
CA ASP A 507 35.23 -6.19 16.13
C ASP A 507 34.53 -4.83 16.31
N THR A 508 34.24 -4.13 15.21
CA THR A 508 33.38 -2.96 15.30
C THR A 508 31.99 -3.39 15.72
N HIS A 509 31.25 -2.54 16.42
CA HIS A 509 29.87 -2.84 16.86
C HIS A 509 28.92 -3.11 15.67
N VAL A 510 29.25 -2.57 14.50
CA VAL A 510 28.51 -2.81 13.25
C VAL A 510 28.73 -4.23 12.75
N GLU A 511 29.99 -4.67 12.64
CA GLU A 511 30.38 -6.04 12.25
C GLU A 511 29.81 -7.07 13.22
N LEU A 512 29.87 -6.77 14.52
CA LEU A 512 29.28 -7.63 15.54
C LEU A 512 27.76 -7.75 15.40
N ALA A 513 27.06 -6.67 15.08
CA ALA A 513 25.62 -6.70 14.86
C ALA A 513 25.23 -7.53 13.62
N GLU A 514 25.98 -7.41 12.53
CA GLU A 514 25.83 -8.27 11.34
C GLU A 514 26.05 -9.74 11.69
N MET A 515 27.14 -10.03 12.39
CA MET A 515 27.48 -11.39 12.83
C MET A 515 26.38 -11.99 13.72
N ILE A 516 25.85 -11.23 14.67
CA ILE A 516 24.73 -11.68 15.54
C ILE A 516 23.50 -12.07 14.73
N LEU A 517 23.10 -11.24 13.76
CA LEU A 517 21.91 -11.50 12.93
C LEU A 517 22.10 -12.72 12.02
N ASP A 518 23.31 -12.94 11.50
CA ASP A 518 23.59 -14.07 10.62
C ASP A 518 23.76 -15.37 11.42
N GLU A 519 24.56 -15.38 12.47
CA GLU A 519 24.84 -16.59 13.27
C GLU A 519 23.62 -17.06 14.08
N SER A 520 22.78 -16.13 14.55
CA SER A 520 21.50 -16.47 15.17
C SER A 520 20.54 -17.20 14.22
N GLY A 521 20.82 -17.13 12.90
CA GLY A 521 19.94 -17.60 11.84
C GLY A 521 18.77 -16.67 11.55
N TYR A 522 18.76 -15.45 12.11
CA TYR A 522 17.64 -14.51 11.97
C TYR A 522 17.51 -13.97 10.54
N THR A 523 18.66 -13.56 9.95
CA THR A 523 18.73 -13.17 8.54
C THR A 523 18.31 -14.32 7.61
N THR A 524 18.84 -15.53 7.87
CA THR A 524 18.50 -16.74 7.10
C THR A 524 17.00 -17.09 7.19
N MET A 525 16.36 -16.86 8.32
CA MET A 525 14.91 -17.06 8.49
C MET A 525 14.14 -16.21 7.48
N TRP A 526 14.45 -14.92 7.37
CA TRP A 526 13.78 -14.02 6.44
C TRP A 526 14.16 -14.26 4.98
N GLN A 527 15.39 -14.69 4.68
CA GLN A 527 15.80 -15.10 3.33
C GLN A 527 15.01 -16.31 2.82
N ASN A 528 14.66 -17.22 3.72
CA ASN A 528 13.86 -18.41 3.41
C ASN A 528 12.35 -18.17 3.45
N ASP A 529 11.91 -17.05 4.00
CA ASP A 529 10.49 -16.66 4.04
C ASP A 529 10.06 -16.17 2.65
N LYS A 530 9.03 -16.80 2.09
CA LYS A 530 8.48 -16.49 0.76
C LYS A 530 7.33 -15.50 0.81
N THR A 531 7.08 -14.87 1.94
CA THR A 531 6.04 -13.85 2.07
C THR A 531 6.42 -12.60 1.27
N PRO A 532 5.45 -11.88 0.70
CA PRO A 532 5.72 -10.63 -0.03
C PRO A 532 6.44 -9.57 0.80
N GLU A 533 6.29 -9.63 2.13
CA GLU A 533 6.88 -8.70 3.08
C GLU A 533 8.34 -9.04 3.44
N ALA A 534 8.76 -10.30 3.25
CA ALA A 534 10.09 -10.76 3.66
C ALA A 534 11.25 -9.96 3.04
N PRO A 535 11.25 -9.61 1.75
CA PRO A 535 12.29 -8.74 1.19
C PRO A 535 12.35 -7.37 1.87
N GLY A 536 11.19 -6.77 2.17
CA GLY A 536 11.13 -5.50 2.89
C GLY A 536 11.65 -5.60 4.32
N ARG A 537 11.43 -6.72 5.01
CA ARG A 537 11.97 -6.96 6.35
C ARG A 537 13.48 -7.17 6.34
N LEU A 538 14.00 -7.86 5.34
CA LEU A 538 15.46 -7.97 5.15
C LEU A 538 16.09 -6.60 4.89
N GLU A 539 15.43 -5.76 4.11
CA GLU A 539 15.90 -4.39 3.88
C GLU A 539 15.90 -3.59 5.18
N ASN A 540 14.83 -3.69 5.99
CA ASN A 540 14.77 -3.06 7.31
C ASN A 540 15.91 -3.53 8.24
N LEU A 541 16.32 -4.81 8.20
CA LEU A 541 17.46 -5.31 8.99
C LEU A 541 18.79 -4.71 8.53
N LYS A 542 19.02 -4.62 7.22
CA LYS A 542 20.23 -3.97 6.67
C LYS A 542 20.29 -2.50 7.06
N GLU A 543 19.17 -1.84 6.98
CA GLU A 543 19.02 -0.47 7.39
C GLU A 543 19.26 -0.29 8.90
N LEU A 544 18.82 -1.23 9.74
CA LEU A 544 19.14 -1.24 11.18
C LEU A 544 20.63 -1.31 11.42
N VAL A 545 21.33 -2.21 10.72
CA VAL A 545 22.79 -2.34 10.83
C VAL A 545 23.50 -1.06 10.38
N LYS A 546 23.01 -0.46 9.29
CA LYS A 546 23.55 0.83 8.82
C LYS A 546 23.37 1.96 9.85
N ALA A 547 22.25 1.97 10.59
CA ALA A 547 22.05 2.99 11.63
C ALA A 547 23.11 2.96 12.71
N LEU A 548 23.67 1.79 12.98
CA LEU A 548 24.74 1.63 13.96
C LEU A 548 26.02 2.38 13.58
N GLU A 549 26.28 2.61 12.28
CA GLU A 549 27.44 3.36 11.79
C GLU A 549 27.53 4.80 12.37
N ASN A 550 26.38 5.36 12.80
CA ASN A 550 26.30 6.71 13.35
C ASN A 550 26.53 6.79 14.87
N PHE A 551 26.84 5.68 15.51
CA PHE A 551 27.03 5.60 16.96
C PHE A 551 28.43 5.07 17.30
N ASP A 552 28.96 5.47 18.45
CA ASP A 552 30.29 5.04 18.88
C ASP A 552 30.31 3.57 19.33
N ASN A 553 29.15 3.05 19.80
CA ASN A 553 29.05 1.67 20.29
C ASN A 553 27.59 1.20 20.33
N LEU A 554 27.40 -0.12 20.47
CA LEU A 554 26.10 -0.77 20.48
C LEU A 554 25.19 -0.32 21.65
N GLN A 555 25.78 -0.09 22.83
CA GLN A 555 25.04 0.36 24.01
C GLN A 555 24.45 1.76 23.81
N GLY A 556 25.24 2.71 23.30
CA GLY A 556 24.78 4.07 23.01
C GLY A 556 23.65 4.11 21.99
N PHE A 557 23.73 3.22 20.96
CA PHE A 557 22.64 3.03 20.02
C PHE A 557 21.35 2.53 20.70
N LEU A 558 21.44 1.49 21.56
CA LEU A 558 20.31 0.93 22.27
C LEU A 558 19.65 1.93 23.23
N GLU A 559 20.47 2.71 23.95
CA GLU A 559 20.00 3.78 24.84
C GLU A 559 19.28 4.89 24.05
N HIS A 560 19.83 5.28 22.91
CA HIS A 560 19.22 6.26 22.02
C HIS A 560 17.84 5.80 21.54
N VAL A 561 17.73 4.56 21.05
CA VAL A 561 16.45 4.00 20.61
C VAL A 561 15.45 3.89 21.77
N ALA A 562 15.90 3.51 22.96
CA ALA A 562 15.04 3.43 24.14
C ALA A 562 14.46 4.81 24.52
N LEU A 563 15.27 5.87 24.49
CA LEU A 563 14.82 7.24 24.75
C LEU A 563 13.77 7.72 23.73
N ILE A 564 13.94 7.32 22.47
CA ILE A 564 12.99 7.67 21.41
C ILE A 564 11.65 6.97 21.61
N MET A 565 11.68 5.71 22.03
CA MET A 565 10.45 4.93 22.24
C MET A 565 9.70 5.38 23.51
N ASP A 566 10.39 5.96 24.47
CA ASP A 566 9.82 6.40 25.76
C ASP A 566 9.15 7.80 25.67
N ASN A 567 9.54 8.63 24.69
CA ASN A 567 8.96 9.95 24.45
C ASN A 567 7.52 9.93 23.87
N GLU A 568 6.82 8.81 23.95
CA GLU A 568 5.48 8.59 23.39
C GLU A 568 4.33 9.07 24.27
N SER A 569 4.57 9.47 25.52
CA SER A 569 3.49 9.70 26.49
C SER A 569 2.81 11.06 26.40
N ASP A 570 3.26 12.00 25.54
CA ASP A 570 2.60 13.29 25.35
C ASP A 570 1.73 13.33 24.08
N ASP A 571 0.44 13.02 24.26
CA ASP A 571 -0.62 13.15 23.24
C ASP A 571 -0.93 14.59 22.82
N ALA A 572 -0.23 15.56 23.40
CA ALA A 572 -0.50 17.00 23.23
C ALA A 572 0.37 17.69 22.18
N ASP A 573 1.44 17.05 21.69
CA ASP A 573 2.40 17.70 20.82
C ASP A 573 2.04 17.61 19.34
N GLU A 574 2.24 18.73 18.63
CA GLU A 574 2.16 18.79 17.18
C GLU A 574 3.21 17.88 16.54
N LYS A 575 2.78 17.06 15.56
CA LYS A 575 3.62 16.03 14.93
C LYS A 575 3.49 16.04 13.42
N VAL A 576 4.60 16.00 12.69
CA VAL A 576 4.60 15.79 11.24
C VAL A 576 4.07 14.38 10.91
N SER A 577 3.20 14.29 9.92
CA SER A 577 2.65 13.01 9.49
C SER A 577 3.53 12.38 8.40
N ILE A 578 3.98 11.15 8.60
CA ILE A 578 4.70 10.37 7.57
C ILE A 578 3.84 9.16 7.20
N MET A 579 3.60 8.96 5.90
CA MET A 579 2.77 7.84 5.43
C MET A 579 3.04 7.48 3.98
N THR A 580 2.50 6.34 3.52
CA THR A 580 2.50 6.03 2.10
C THR A 580 1.43 6.82 1.35
N LEU A 581 1.65 7.05 0.06
CA LEU A 581 0.66 7.67 -0.84
C LEU A 581 -0.71 6.98 -0.78
N HIS A 582 -0.74 5.64 -0.65
CA HIS A 582 -1.98 4.88 -0.50
C HIS A 582 -2.70 5.19 0.81
N ALA A 583 -1.96 5.33 1.91
CA ALA A 583 -2.54 5.67 3.22
C ALA A 583 -3.06 7.11 3.29
N ALA A 584 -2.55 7.99 2.43
CA ALA A 584 -2.96 9.38 2.33
C ALA A 584 -4.30 9.58 1.60
N LYS A 585 -4.85 8.53 0.96
CA LYS A 585 -6.16 8.64 0.32
C LYS A 585 -7.24 8.97 1.35
N GLY A 586 -8.02 10.03 1.08
CA GLY A 586 -9.04 10.53 1.99
C GLY A 586 -8.54 11.53 3.05
N LEU A 587 -7.22 11.74 3.15
CA LEU A 587 -6.62 12.77 4.00
C LEU A 587 -6.29 14.03 3.19
N GLU A 588 -5.98 15.13 3.92
CA GLU A 588 -5.60 16.41 3.35
C GLU A 588 -4.70 17.16 4.32
N PHE A 589 -3.75 17.92 3.79
CA PHE A 589 -2.77 18.67 4.58
C PHE A 589 -2.45 20.00 3.88
N PRO A 590 -2.32 21.10 4.61
CA PRO A 590 -1.86 22.37 4.05
C PRO A 590 -0.53 22.24 3.27
N ILE A 591 0.43 21.49 3.82
CA ILE A 591 1.77 21.36 3.27
C ILE A 591 2.11 19.88 3.06
N VAL A 592 2.46 19.52 1.83
CA VAL A 592 2.79 18.12 1.45
C VAL A 592 4.15 18.06 0.79
N PHE A 593 4.97 17.12 1.26
CA PHE A 593 6.23 16.72 0.65
C PHE A 593 6.07 15.35 -0.02
N LEU A 594 6.49 15.26 -1.28
CA LEU A 594 6.42 14.07 -2.12
C LEU A 594 7.84 13.64 -2.54
N PRO A 595 8.61 12.99 -1.66
CA PRO A 595 9.96 12.55 -1.98
C PRO A 595 9.99 11.28 -2.81
N GLY A 596 11.14 11.03 -3.46
CA GLY A 596 11.39 9.78 -4.14
C GLY A 596 10.75 9.68 -5.52
N TRP A 597 10.63 10.78 -6.24
CA TRP A 597 10.12 10.78 -7.62
C TRP A 597 11.21 10.35 -8.60
N GLU A 598 11.52 9.04 -8.60
CA GLU A 598 12.53 8.42 -9.47
C GLU A 598 11.96 7.23 -10.21
N ASP A 599 12.34 7.06 -11.48
CA ASP A 599 11.90 5.93 -12.30
C ASP A 599 12.34 4.58 -11.68
N GLY A 600 11.39 3.65 -11.55
CA GLY A 600 11.61 2.37 -10.86
C GLY A 600 11.22 2.38 -9.39
N LEU A 601 11.27 3.54 -8.71
CA LEU A 601 10.75 3.74 -7.38
C LEU A 601 9.32 4.31 -7.45
N PHE A 602 9.12 5.38 -8.19
CA PHE A 602 7.82 5.97 -8.49
C PHE A 602 7.82 6.60 -9.90
N PRO A 603 7.21 5.94 -10.92
CA PRO A 603 6.38 4.71 -10.82
C PRO A 603 7.18 3.48 -10.40
N SER A 604 6.52 2.59 -9.64
CA SER A 604 7.13 1.35 -9.16
C SER A 604 7.40 0.39 -10.33
N GLN A 605 8.66 -0.06 -10.48
CA GLN A 605 9.03 -1.04 -11.49
C GLN A 605 8.21 -2.33 -11.36
N ARG A 606 8.01 -2.79 -10.14
CA ARG A 606 7.20 -3.98 -9.86
C ARG A 606 5.77 -3.86 -10.39
N SER A 607 5.12 -2.71 -10.16
CA SER A 607 3.75 -2.46 -10.62
C SER A 607 3.66 -2.51 -12.16
N MET A 608 4.69 -1.98 -12.84
CA MET A 608 4.78 -2.03 -14.30
C MET A 608 5.07 -3.43 -14.83
N ASP A 609 5.92 -4.20 -14.16
CA ASP A 609 6.25 -5.58 -14.55
C ASP A 609 5.06 -6.54 -14.37
N GLU A 610 4.28 -6.38 -13.28
CA GLU A 610 3.12 -7.22 -12.98
C GLU A 610 1.89 -6.87 -13.85
N SER A 611 1.67 -5.60 -14.15
CA SER A 611 0.41 -5.12 -14.76
C SER A 611 0.58 -4.30 -16.04
N GLY A 612 1.80 -4.11 -16.53
CA GLY A 612 2.08 -3.39 -17.77
C GLY A 612 1.55 -1.95 -17.76
N LEU A 613 0.87 -1.53 -18.84
CA LEU A 613 0.28 -0.20 -18.95
C LEU A 613 -0.75 0.11 -17.88
N LYS A 614 -1.53 -0.88 -17.43
CA LYS A 614 -2.50 -0.69 -16.35
C LYS A 614 -1.80 -0.34 -15.04
N GLY A 615 -0.66 -0.97 -14.76
CA GLY A 615 0.18 -0.65 -13.61
C GLY A 615 0.70 0.79 -13.68
N LEU A 616 1.19 1.24 -14.83
CA LEU A 616 1.63 2.62 -15.03
C LEU A 616 0.49 3.62 -14.85
N GLU A 617 -0.70 3.33 -15.36
CA GLU A 617 -1.88 4.18 -15.18
C GLU A 617 -2.32 4.25 -13.71
N GLU A 618 -2.20 3.15 -12.96
CA GLU A 618 -2.49 3.14 -11.52
C GLU A 618 -1.44 3.95 -10.74
N GLU A 619 -0.16 3.83 -11.06
CA GLU A 619 0.91 4.64 -10.46
C GLU A 619 0.70 6.15 -10.75
N ARG A 620 0.20 6.49 -11.95
CA ARG A 620 -0.12 7.88 -12.30
C ARG A 620 -1.33 8.41 -11.51
N ARG A 621 -2.36 7.58 -11.28
CA ARG A 621 -3.45 7.92 -10.35
C ARG A 621 -2.93 8.12 -8.93
N LEU A 622 -1.96 7.33 -8.52
CA LEU A 622 -1.33 7.47 -7.21
C LEU A 622 -0.54 8.79 -7.10
N ALA A 623 0.14 9.22 -8.17
CA ALA A 623 0.77 10.53 -8.24
C ALA A 623 -0.26 11.67 -8.15
N TYR A 624 -1.34 11.56 -8.90
CA TYR A 624 -2.48 12.49 -8.83
C TYR A 624 -3.07 12.57 -7.42
N VAL A 625 -3.26 11.42 -6.75
CA VAL A 625 -3.72 11.38 -5.36
C VAL A 625 -2.73 12.11 -4.46
N GLY A 626 -1.43 11.83 -4.58
CA GLY A 626 -0.40 12.48 -3.75
C GLY A 626 -0.40 13.99 -3.88
N ILE A 627 -0.35 14.52 -5.11
CA ILE A 627 -0.36 15.97 -5.36
C ILE A 627 -1.63 16.61 -4.81
N THR A 628 -2.80 15.99 -5.01
CA THR A 628 -4.10 16.53 -4.55
C THR A 628 -4.35 16.36 -3.05
N ARG A 629 -3.35 15.88 -2.27
CA ARG A 629 -3.44 15.93 -0.80
C ARG A 629 -3.04 17.29 -0.26
N ALA A 630 -2.28 18.06 -1.02
CA ALA A 630 -1.87 19.39 -0.65
C ALA A 630 -3.01 20.41 -0.80
N GLU A 631 -3.14 21.29 0.18
CA GLU A 631 -4.08 22.42 0.15
C GLU A 631 -3.37 23.67 -0.37
N GLU A 632 -2.22 24.03 0.21
CA GLU A 632 -1.53 25.29 -0.01
C GLU A 632 -0.18 25.12 -0.70
N LEU A 633 0.62 24.12 -0.27
CA LEU A 633 1.98 23.91 -0.76
C LEU A 633 2.26 22.44 -1.03
N CYS A 634 2.76 22.16 -2.23
CA CYS A 634 3.22 20.84 -2.64
C CYS A 634 4.70 20.91 -3.08
N THR A 635 5.55 20.09 -2.47
CA THR A 635 6.96 19.95 -2.85
C THR A 635 7.24 18.55 -3.33
N ILE A 636 7.71 18.42 -4.58
CA ILE A 636 8.13 17.17 -5.20
C ILE A 636 9.65 17.12 -5.16
N SER A 637 10.23 16.02 -4.69
CA SER A 637 11.68 15.85 -4.70
C SER A 637 12.12 14.49 -5.22
N PHE A 638 13.35 14.44 -5.70
CA PHE A 638 14.00 13.23 -6.20
C PHE A 638 15.49 13.26 -5.89
N ALA A 639 16.12 12.09 -5.82
CA ALA A 639 17.53 11.95 -5.57
C ALA A 639 18.25 11.30 -6.76
N ALA A 640 19.44 11.82 -7.12
CA ALA A 640 20.26 11.26 -8.20
C ALA A 640 20.87 9.89 -7.83
N ASN A 641 21.02 9.62 -6.55
CA ASN A 641 21.57 8.37 -6.05
C ASN A 641 20.78 7.89 -4.85
N ARG A 642 20.51 6.59 -4.80
CA ARG A 642 19.96 5.95 -3.61
C ARG A 642 20.78 4.73 -3.22
N ARG A 643 20.89 4.49 -1.93
CA ARG A 643 21.50 3.28 -1.44
C ARG A 643 20.46 2.17 -1.43
N VAL A 644 20.56 1.24 -2.37
CA VAL A 644 19.66 0.10 -2.51
C VAL A 644 20.48 -1.17 -2.25
N TYR A 645 20.06 -2.03 -1.31
CA TYR A 645 20.78 -3.23 -0.90
C TYR A 645 22.25 -2.98 -0.50
N GLY A 646 22.49 -1.86 0.21
CA GLY A 646 23.82 -1.47 0.65
C GLY A 646 24.75 -0.90 -0.42
N GLN A 647 24.32 -0.86 -1.69
CA GLN A 647 25.09 -0.31 -2.81
C GLN A 647 24.47 0.99 -3.33
N TRP A 648 25.32 1.95 -3.67
CA TRP A 648 24.88 3.17 -4.32
C TRP A 648 24.42 2.88 -5.75
N GLN A 649 23.17 3.20 -6.03
CA GLN A 649 22.58 3.11 -7.36
C GLN A 649 22.19 4.50 -7.83
N SER A 650 22.62 4.82 -9.03
CA SER A 650 22.18 6.04 -9.69
C SER A 650 20.74 5.91 -10.15
N GLN A 651 19.92 6.91 -9.84
CA GLN A 651 18.50 6.97 -10.16
C GLN A 651 18.25 7.98 -11.28
N LEU A 652 17.19 7.76 -12.05
CA LEU A 652 16.68 8.72 -13.03
C LEU A 652 15.47 9.44 -12.42
N PRO A 653 15.32 10.76 -12.68
CA PRO A 653 14.09 11.44 -12.33
C PRO A 653 12.86 10.71 -12.88
N SER A 654 11.77 10.70 -12.12
CA SER A 654 10.52 10.07 -12.53
C SER A 654 10.02 10.62 -13.86
N ARG A 655 9.52 9.74 -14.72
CA ARG A 655 8.83 10.14 -15.97
C ARG A 655 7.60 11.03 -15.71
N PHE A 656 7.02 10.98 -14.53
CA PHE A 656 5.91 11.85 -14.14
C PHE A 656 6.32 13.32 -14.02
N ILE A 657 7.61 13.60 -13.84
CA ILE A 657 8.14 14.97 -13.83
C ILE A 657 7.98 15.62 -15.21
N ASP A 658 8.15 14.86 -16.30
CA ASP A 658 7.93 15.35 -17.66
C ASP A 658 6.45 15.62 -17.98
N GLU A 659 5.54 15.02 -17.21
CA GLU A 659 4.10 15.19 -17.35
C GLU A 659 3.57 16.41 -16.58
N LEU A 660 4.40 17.01 -15.73
CA LEU A 660 4.04 18.23 -14.98
C LEU A 660 4.07 19.46 -15.89
N PRO A 661 2.98 20.28 -15.95
CA PRO A 661 2.94 21.49 -16.73
C PRO A 661 3.89 22.57 -16.17
N GLU A 662 4.75 23.13 -17.00
CA GLU A 662 5.74 24.14 -16.59
C GLU A 662 5.12 25.41 -15.98
N ALA A 663 3.90 25.77 -16.40
CA ALA A 663 3.19 26.93 -15.86
C ALA A 663 2.91 26.82 -14.36
N HIS A 664 2.80 25.59 -13.84
CA HIS A 664 2.40 25.32 -12.46
C HIS A 664 3.53 24.82 -11.56
N VAL A 665 4.76 24.72 -12.09
CA VAL A 665 5.91 24.18 -11.37
C VAL A 665 7.04 25.19 -11.29
N ASP A 666 7.68 25.27 -10.13
CA ASP A 666 8.91 26.02 -9.90
C ASP A 666 10.07 25.07 -9.60
N VAL A 667 11.13 25.13 -10.40
CA VAL A 667 12.28 24.23 -10.28
C VAL A 667 13.33 24.91 -9.39
N LEU A 668 13.50 24.38 -8.19
CA LEU A 668 14.36 24.95 -7.13
C LEU A 668 15.75 24.29 -7.09
N THR A 669 16.07 23.37 -7.98
CA THR A 669 17.33 22.64 -7.93
C THR A 669 18.51 23.60 -7.86
N PRO A 670 19.33 23.59 -6.79
CA PRO A 670 20.38 24.59 -6.60
C PRO A 670 21.48 24.44 -7.66
N PRO A 671 21.96 25.53 -8.27
CA PRO A 671 23.06 25.47 -9.22
C PRO A 671 24.38 25.12 -8.50
N GLY A 672 25.09 24.11 -9.00
CA GLY A 672 26.51 23.93 -8.75
C GLY A 672 26.96 23.32 -7.41
N LEU A 673 26.10 22.70 -6.63
CA LEU A 673 26.47 22.17 -5.31
C LEU A 673 27.45 20.96 -5.37
N TYR A 674 27.59 20.28 -6.52
CA TYR A 674 28.43 19.08 -6.69
C TYR A 674 29.25 19.04 -7.97
N GLY A 675 29.34 20.15 -8.67
CA GLY A 675 30.29 20.30 -9.78
C GLY A 675 31.68 20.65 -9.23
N GLY A 676 32.49 19.65 -8.95
CA GLY A 676 33.94 19.88 -8.75
C GLY A 676 34.56 20.49 -10.02
N GLY A 677 34.55 21.79 -10.13
CA GLY A 677 35.15 22.56 -11.20
C GLY A 677 35.26 24.03 -10.77
N TYR A 678 36.36 24.38 -10.15
CA TYR A 678 36.84 25.75 -10.12
C TYR A 678 36.92 26.26 -11.56
N GLY A 679 36.04 27.20 -11.97
CA GLY A 679 36.26 27.94 -13.18
C GLY A 679 35.11 28.17 -14.13
N ALA A 680 33.89 28.39 -13.68
CA ALA A 680 32.84 28.88 -14.57
C ALA A 680 32.05 30.07 -14.04
N ALA A 681 32.65 30.86 -13.16
CA ALA A 681 32.14 32.18 -12.83
C ALA A 681 32.76 33.19 -13.78
N GLY A 682 32.20 33.36 -14.99
CA GLY A 682 32.63 34.42 -15.85
C GLY A 682 32.53 34.15 -17.35
N MET A 683 31.38 33.81 -17.87
CA MET A 683 31.02 34.05 -19.27
C MET A 683 29.51 33.85 -19.46
N SER A 684 28.75 34.81 -19.05
CA SER A 684 27.40 34.99 -19.58
C SER A 684 27.15 36.46 -19.77
N ALA A 685 27.41 36.94 -20.94
CA ALA A 685 26.73 38.12 -21.51
C ALA A 685 27.14 38.21 -22.96
N ALA A 686 26.48 37.52 -23.82
CA ALA A 686 26.28 37.98 -25.21
C ALA A 686 24.97 37.37 -25.69
N ALA A 687 23.95 38.15 -25.62
CA ALA A 687 22.67 37.90 -26.25
C ALA A 687 22.81 37.74 -27.76
N SER A 688 22.07 36.79 -28.30
CA SER A 688 21.51 36.90 -29.64
C SER A 688 20.13 36.27 -29.65
N PRO A 689 19.14 36.98 -30.18
CA PRO A 689 17.78 36.51 -30.25
C PRO A 689 17.55 35.80 -31.57
N ALA A 690 17.31 34.53 -31.58
CA ALA A 690 16.61 33.87 -32.64
C ALA A 690 15.77 32.75 -32.05
N ALA A 691 14.50 32.99 -32.14
CA ALA A 691 13.44 32.11 -31.73
C ALA A 691 13.49 30.75 -32.41
N GLU A 692 13.38 29.70 -31.62
CA GLU A 692 12.61 28.55 -32.02
C GLU A 692 11.91 28.01 -30.77
N TYR A 693 10.59 28.07 -30.82
CA TYR A 693 9.71 27.46 -29.79
C TYR A 693 9.84 25.94 -29.88
N GLY A 694 10.91 25.41 -29.32
CA GLY A 694 11.03 24.00 -28.99
C GLY A 694 10.46 23.78 -27.57
N ARG A 695 9.49 22.91 -27.43
CA ARG A 695 8.98 22.45 -26.11
C ARG A 695 10.14 21.84 -25.34
N SER A 696 10.77 22.61 -24.45
CA SER A 696 11.72 22.02 -23.51
C SER A 696 10.90 21.33 -22.40
N THR A 697 11.14 20.04 -22.19
CA THR A 697 10.49 19.30 -21.09
C THR A 697 11.04 19.75 -19.74
N LEU A 698 10.29 19.51 -18.65
CA LEU A 698 10.79 19.77 -17.30
C LEU A 698 12.07 18.97 -17.01
N GLN A 699 12.19 17.77 -17.57
CA GLN A 699 13.40 16.97 -17.49
C GLN A 699 14.62 17.67 -18.11
N ASP A 700 14.44 18.37 -19.25
CA ASP A 700 15.51 19.18 -19.86
C ASP A 700 15.90 20.36 -18.98
N ARG A 701 14.92 20.97 -18.28
CA ARG A 701 15.18 22.07 -17.32
C ARG A 701 15.92 21.58 -16.10
N VAL A 702 15.48 20.45 -15.52
CA VAL A 702 16.15 19.79 -14.39
C VAL A 702 17.55 19.31 -14.79
N GLY A 703 17.70 18.71 -15.97
CA GLY A 703 19.00 18.26 -16.49
C GLY A 703 19.99 19.41 -16.80
N ARG A 704 19.49 20.64 -16.99
CA ARG A 704 20.33 21.85 -17.14
C ARG A 704 20.69 22.50 -15.81
N ALA A 705 20.06 22.12 -14.72
CA ALA A 705 20.44 22.56 -13.39
C ALA A 705 21.81 21.97 -13.03
N ASP A 706 22.77 22.83 -12.67
CA ASP A 706 24.18 22.48 -12.49
C ASP A 706 24.49 21.34 -11.51
N VAL A 707 23.57 21.01 -10.62
CA VAL A 707 23.67 19.88 -9.66
C VAL A 707 23.91 18.54 -10.38
N TYR A 708 23.32 18.36 -11.57
CA TYR A 708 23.41 17.11 -12.34
C TYR A 708 24.40 17.17 -13.51
N ASN A 709 25.20 18.23 -13.63
CA ASN A 709 26.26 18.34 -14.60
C ASN A 709 27.56 17.61 -14.20
N SER A 710 27.52 16.76 -13.18
CA SER A 710 28.66 15.92 -12.80
C SER A 710 29.01 14.92 -13.92
N PRO A 711 30.28 14.53 -14.07
CA PRO A 711 30.68 13.51 -15.05
C PRO A 711 29.94 12.17 -14.90
N GLY A 712 29.45 11.85 -13.69
CA GLY A 712 28.63 10.67 -13.41
C GLY A 712 27.22 10.81 -13.99
N TRP A 713 26.59 11.98 -13.81
CA TRP A 713 25.26 12.27 -14.33
C TRP A 713 25.24 12.32 -15.87
N ARG A 714 26.25 12.93 -16.50
CA ARG A 714 26.39 12.92 -17.96
C ARG A 714 26.50 11.49 -18.50
N ARG A 715 27.30 10.64 -17.87
CA ARG A 715 27.40 9.22 -18.24
C ARG A 715 26.09 8.48 -18.06
N LEU A 716 25.28 8.88 -17.09
CA LEU A 716 23.97 8.29 -16.84
C LEU A 716 22.94 8.76 -17.89
N GLN A 717 22.94 10.03 -18.24
CA GLN A 717 22.12 10.56 -19.33
C GLN A 717 22.48 9.91 -20.67
N ASP A 718 23.78 9.76 -20.97
CA ASP A 718 24.23 9.08 -22.18
C ASP A 718 23.81 7.61 -22.22
N ARG A 719 23.81 6.92 -21.07
CA ARG A 719 23.28 5.55 -20.95
C ARG A 719 21.76 5.51 -21.09
N SER A 720 21.03 6.50 -20.60
CA SER A 720 19.57 6.55 -20.71
C SER A 720 19.12 6.83 -22.14
N GLN A 721 19.88 7.63 -22.90
CA GLN A 721 19.64 7.86 -24.31
C GLN A 721 19.97 6.65 -25.19
N GLN A 722 20.86 5.76 -24.73
CA GLN A 722 21.21 4.52 -25.43
C GLN A 722 20.29 3.34 -25.08
N ARG A 723 19.50 3.44 -24.01
CA ARG A 723 18.44 2.47 -23.71
C ARG A 723 17.10 3.12 -24.08
N PRO A 724 16.44 2.69 -25.17
CA PRO A 724 15.07 3.11 -25.39
C PRO A 724 14.27 2.75 -24.14
N MET A 725 13.62 3.73 -23.50
CA MET A 725 12.63 3.46 -22.46
C MET A 725 11.66 2.45 -23.04
N ARG A 726 11.71 1.21 -22.59
CA ARG A 726 10.68 0.23 -22.93
C ARG A 726 9.40 0.73 -22.26
N GLN A 727 8.55 1.36 -23.04
CA GLN A 727 7.16 1.50 -22.63
C GLN A 727 6.63 0.09 -22.38
N PRO A 728 5.87 -0.13 -21.29
CA PRO A 728 5.18 -1.39 -21.08
C PRO A 728 4.35 -1.64 -22.35
N THR A 729 4.68 -2.66 -23.09
CA THR A 729 3.88 -3.12 -24.22
C THR A 729 2.61 -3.73 -23.68
N GLU A 730 1.45 -3.35 -24.23
CA GLU A 730 0.23 -4.12 -24.01
C GLU A 730 0.55 -5.59 -24.29
N GLN A 731 0.30 -6.45 -23.32
CA GLN A 731 0.17 -7.87 -23.61
C GLN A 731 -1.05 -8.02 -24.52
N ARG A 732 -0.82 -7.94 -25.81
CA ARG A 732 -1.70 -8.58 -26.77
C ARG A 732 -1.76 -10.03 -26.33
N GLY A 733 -2.98 -10.54 -26.17
CA GLY A 733 -3.22 -11.91 -25.79
C GLY A 733 -2.23 -12.80 -26.53
N MET A 734 -1.51 -13.63 -25.79
CA MET A 734 -0.47 -14.51 -26.27
C MET A 734 -1.05 -15.36 -27.38
N THR A 735 -0.89 -14.90 -28.61
CA THR A 735 -0.76 -15.81 -29.74
C THR A 735 0.62 -16.41 -29.55
N ILE A 736 0.67 -17.66 -29.11
CA ILE A 736 1.89 -18.44 -29.09
C ILE A 736 2.24 -18.64 -30.56
N ASP A 737 3.08 -17.78 -31.11
CA ASP A 737 3.85 -18.10 -32.29
C ASP A 737 4.87 -19.16 -31.86
N LEU A 738 4.59 -20.39 -32.29
CA LEU A 738 5.39 -21.60 -32.06
C LEU A 738 6.68 -21.62 -32.92
N GLU A 739 7.26 -20.44 -33.21
CA GLU A 739 8.55 -20.30 -33.89
C GLU A 739 9.47 -19.34 -33.11
N ALA A 740 9.76 -19.65 -31.86
CA ALA A 740 11.01 -19.25 -31.26
C ALA A 740 12.06 -20.27 -31.74
N VAL A 741 12.65 -20.03 -32.89
CA VAL A 741 13.84 -20.76 -33.37
C VAL A 741 14.90 -20.57 -32.30
N SER A 742 15.30 -21.65 -31.62
CA SER A 742 16.44 -21.58 -30.72
C SER A 742 17.67 -21.23 -31.56
N ALA A 743 18.54 -20.41 -30.99
CA ALA A 743 19.79 -20.01 -31.66
C ALA A 743 20.75 -21.21 -31.83
N PHE A 744 20.37 -22.41 -31.38
CA PHE A 744 21.16 -23.64 -31.38
C PHE A 744 20.48 -24.71 -32.23
N SER A 745 21.26 -25.55 -32.83
CA SER A 745 20.86 -26.72 -33.60
C SER A 745 21.32 -28.01 -32.91
N GLU A 746 20.66 -29.14 -33.21
CA GLU A 746 21.13 -30.43 -32.74
C GLU A 746 22.52 -30.73 -33.31
N GLY A 747 23.44 -31.11 -32.42
CA GLY A 747 24.86 -31.30 -32.73
C GLY A 747 25.76 -30.13 -32.45
N ASP A 748 25.22 -28.96 -32.04
CA ASP A 748 26.01 -27.80 -31.66
C ASP A 748 26.82 -28.06 -30.39
N ARG A 749 28.09 -27.71 -30.43
CA ARG A 749 28.99 -27.75 -29.26
C ARG A 749 28.80 -26.52 -28.43
N VAL A 750 28.41 -26.65 -27.14
CA VAL A 750 27.99 -25.58 -26.27
C VAL A 750 28.68 -25.67 -24.91
N PHE A 751 28.66 -24.55 -24.20
CA PHE A 751 29.16 -24.44 -22.84
C PHE A 751 28.08 -23.93 -21.89
N HIS A 752 27.99 -24.59 -20.73
CA HIS A 752 27.13 -24.18 -19.62
C HIS A 752 27.95 -23.98 -18.35
N GLN A 753 27.85 -22.83 -17.71
CA GLN A 753 28.68 -22.42 -16.56
C GLN A 753 28.76 -23.46 -15.44
N LYS A 754 27.68 -24.20 -15.17
CA LYS A 754 27.62 -25.22 -14.10
C LYS A 754 28.03 -26.62 -14.55
N PHE A 755 27.80 -26.98 -15.81
CA PHE A 755 27.96 -28.36 -16.29
C PHE A 755 29.11 -28.53 -17.26
N GLY A 756 29.74 -27.44 -17.72
CA GLY A 756 30.86 -27.45 -18.67
C GLY A 756 30.44 -27.60 -20.12
N TYR A 757 31.32 -28.15 -20.93
CA TYR A 757 31.08 -28.39 -22.36
C TYR A 757 30.18 -29.58 -22.58
N GLY A 758 29.35 -29.53 -23.65
CA GLY A 758 28.48 -30.64 -24.07
C GLY A 758 27.92 -30.39 -25.48
N ASP A 759 27.29 -31.39 -26.03
CA ASP A 759 26.69 -31.35 -27.36
C ASP A 759 25.16 -31.34 -27.25
N VAL A 760 24.48 -30.50 -28.03
CA VAL A 760 23.01 -30.39 -28.05
C VAL A 760 22.48 -31.64 -28.74
N MET A 761 21.68 -32.44 -28.02
CA MET A 761 21.08 -33.67 -28.47
C MET A 761 19.62 -33.50 -28.91
N GLY A 762 18.98 -32.43 -28.51
CA GLY A 762 17.60 -32.15 -28.88
C GLY A 762 17.14 -30.80 -28.36
N ILE A 763 16.12 -30.25 -29.02
CA ILE A 763 15.60 -28.92 -28.74
C ILE A 763 14.09 -29.04 -28.52
N GLU A 764 13.61 -28.56 -27.33
CA GLU A 764 12.19 -28.58 -26.98
C GLU A 764 11.77 -27.21 -26.48
N GLY A 765 11.36 -26.37 -27.41
CA GLY A 765 11.04 -24.96 -27.14
C GLY A 765 12.28 -24.15 -26.69
N ASP A 766 12.29 -23.63 -25.49
CA ASP A 766 13.41 -22.90 -24.87
C ASP A 766 14.39 -23.79 -24.10
N LYS A 767 14.18 -25.11 -24.11
CA LYS A 767 15.02 -26.09 -23.42
C LYS A 767 15.85 -26.90 -24.41
N LEU A 768 17.12 -27.09 -24.08
CA LEU A 768 18.08 -27.90 -24.81
C LEU A 768 18.37 -29.16 -24.02
N ALA A 769 18.22 -30.32 -24.63
CA ALA A 769 18.75 -31.57 -24.10
C ALA A 769 20.21 -31.61 -24.50
N ILE A 770 21.14 -31.54 -23.53
CA ILE A 770 22.59 -31.48 -23.78
C ILE A 770 23.25 -32.66 -23.10
N SER A 771 24.12 -33.38 -23.86
CA SER A 771 25.00 -34.38 -23.33
C SER A 771 26.35 -33.73 -22.94
N PHE A 772 26.50 -33.46 -21.66
CA PHE A 772 27.70 -32.80 -21.12
C PHE A 772 28.83 -33.84 -20.91
N ASP A 773 30.06 -33.42 -21.23
CA ASP A 773 31.25 -34.32 -21.15
C ASP A 773 31.48 -34.89 -19.76
N LYS A 774 31.15 -34.13 -18.69
CA LYS A 774 31.39 -34.51 -17.29
C LYS A 774 30.12 -34.78 -16.48
N ALA A 775 28.97 -34.26 -16.93
CA ALA A 775 27.73 -34.25 -16.14
C ALA A 775 26.62 -35.14 -16.76
N GLY A 776 26.87 -35.80 -17.91
CA GLY A 776 25.88 -36.61 -18.64
C GLY A 776 24.75 -35.77 -19.23
N GLU A 777 23.65 -36.43 -19.62
CA GLU A 777 22.51 -35.76 -20.24
C GLU A 777 21.73 -34.91 -19.25
N LYS A 778 21.49 -33.62 -19.59
CA LYS A 778 20.69 -32.66 -18.82
C LYS A 778 19.87 -31.79 -19.73
N ASN A 779 18.63 -31.48 -19.30
CA ASN A 779 17.80 -30.47 -19.93
C ASN A 779 18.09 -29.12 -19.29
N VAL A 780 18.57 -28.15 -20.05
CA VAL A 780 18.91 -26.80 -19.64
C VAL A 780 18.19 -25.79 -20.52
N VAL A 781 17.90 -24.61 -19.96
CA VAL A 781 17.26 -23.55 -20.73
C VAL A 781 18.30 -22.86 -21.61
N ALA A 782 17.98 -22.65 -22.90
CA ALA A 782 18.90 -22.15 -23.92
C ALA A 782 19.62 -20.85 -23.54
N ARG A 783 18.98 -19.96 -22.77
CA ARG A 783 19.58 -18.69 -22.30
C ARG A 783 20.77 -18.84 -21.33
N PHE A 784 20.99 -20.01 -20.76
CA PHE A 784 22.12 -20.30 -19.88
C PHE A 784 23.25 -21.04 -20.56
N VAL A 785 23.15 -21.17 -21.88
CA VAL A 785 24.08 -21.91 -22.71
C VAL A 785 24.69 -20.93 -23.73
N VAL A 786 25.99 -21.01 -23.94
CA VAL A 786 26.69 -20.21 -24.95
C VAL A 786 27.38 -21.16 -25.93
N PRO A 787 27.59 -20.74 -27.20
CA PRO A 787 28.38 -21.54 -28.15
C PRO A 787 29.78 -21.82 -27.57
N ALA A 788 30.32 -22.99 -27.79
CA ALA A 788 31.63 -23.37 -27.26
C ALA A 788 32.78 -22.44 -27.72
N ALA A 789 32.63 -21.79 -28.87
CA ALA A 789 33.58 -20.84 -29.41
C ALA A 789 33.59 -19.49 -28.66
N GLU A 790 32.55 -19.18 -27.89
CA GLU A 790 32.39 -17.94 -27.13
C GLU A 790 32.60 -18.16 -25.61
N ALA A 791 32.97 -19.34 -25.21
CA ALA A 791 33.11 -19.71 -23.80
C ALA A 791 34.29 -18.99 -23.09
N ASP A 792 35.28 -18.52 -23.84
CA ASP A 792 36.43 -17.79 -23.30
C ASP A 792 36.17 -16.32 -22.98
N ASP A 793 35.02 -15.76 -23.42
CA ASP A 793 34.60 -14.37 -23.18
C ASP A 793 33.65 -14.22 -21.97
N VAL A 794 33.35 -15.29 -21.25
CA VAL A 794 32.48 -15.23 -20.06
C VAL A 794 33.32 -14.90 -18.81
N PRO A 795 33.18 -13.70 -18.19
CA PRO A 795 33.92 -13.40 -16.97
C PRO A 795 33.48 -14.32 -15.82
N PHE A 796 34.45 -14.90 -15.13
CA PHE A 796 34.31 -15.77 -13.96
C PHE A 796 33.61 -15.06 -12.80
#